data_e840905e6b9d0391460cb6264706e590
#
_entry.id   e840905e6b9d0391460cb6264706e590
#
_cell.length_a   1.000
_cell.length_b   1.000
_cell.length_c   1.000
_cell.angle_alpha   90.00
_cell.angle_beta   90.00
_cell.angle_gamma   90.00
#
_symmetry.space_group_name_H-M   'P 1'
#
loop_
_entity.id
_entity.type
_entity.pdbx_description
1 polymer ?
#
loop_
_entity_poly.entity_id
_entity_poly.type
_entity_poly.pdbx_seq_one_letter_code
_entity_poly.pdbx_strand_id
1 'polypeptide(L)'
;GEITYKVDIPESGIYCMNMSYFPIESTATTIEFGIEIDGGSPYDTASRVSVNKVWVNEKEITEDSRGNQIRPAQIQKGEWLTSDIKDVDGLFNDPLIFYLEKGSHTVSFKGTKANMALEYFKFYNPSDLPDYAEYTESVKDAPEKGGTESSLIRIEAENAVKKSDSTLYPTNDNSNYMVSPSSPVNMLYNTIGSGTWSKALQTITFEVPADEIPAEGGWYKMGIKSRQNEMRGFYSNRRIYIDGQVLCEELDQVKFFYDNDWSVVTPKDKNGDDMYIYLSGGASHTITMEVIPGEIGDSMRKLDNVVFELNNYYRQILMITGPTPDKYTDYYVHDKIPGLIDELAKLSQDLKDVQNNIESLAGSEGSEAAALERMTVVLDQCVEKPLKIPDYLGQIKDNVTAISSWMRDYRNQPLEIDYIELSTENQDFSSIKKNFFKSLWFSIRSFWSSFFEDYTQLSEETGGEVINVWVNLGRDQAQVVKSLVESDFSQRYPDIPISVNLVVGGVVEATLADKGPDVALFLGGEFPVNLAARGLLVDFSQFSDYEEVKSRFHENATVNYEYDGGCYGIPVNQMWPMMFYRKDVLSELGINSPPETWQELIDMLPALQRNYMGVGLVLPPANISPATELGHTFAMLMLQKGVNYYNPE
;
A
#
# COMPACT_ATOMS: atom_id res chain seq x y z
N GLY A 1 2.18 -18.46 15.81
CA GLY A 1 1.41 -19.35 16.70
C GLY A 1 0.14 -19.85 16.04
N GLU A 2 -0.42 -20.92 16.56
CA GLU A 2 -1.67 -21.50 16.07
C GLU A 2 -2.63 -21.73 17.24
N ILE A 3 -3.92 -21.46 17.01
CA ILE A 3 -4.98 -21.74 17.97
C ILE A 3 -6.17 -22.33 17.23
N THR A 4 -6.76 -23.40 17.79
CA THR A 4 -7.86 -24.15 17.17
C THR A 4 -9.08 -24.15 18.08
N TYR A 5 -10.25 -23.88 17.51
CA TYR A 5 -11.55 -23.90 18.16
C TYR A 5 -12.48 -24.91 17.52
N LYS A 6 -13.45 -25.41 18.29
CA LYS A 6 -14.58 -26.18 17.78
C LYS A 6 -15.80 -25.29 17.68
N VAL A 7 -16.51 -25.37 16.56
CA VAL A 7 -17.71 -24.60 16.27
C VAL A 7 -18.79 -25.54 15.75
N ASP A 8 -20.01 -25.43 16.26
CA ASP A 8 -21.15 -26.18 15.78
C ASP A 8 -22.00 -25.29 14.83
N ILE A 9 -22.13 -25.72 13.59
CA ILE A 9 -22.89 -25.03 12.54
C ILE A 9 -24.32 -25.60 12.52
N PRO A 10 -25.34 -24.76 12.74
CA PRO A 10 -26.72 -25.23 12.88
C PRO A 10 -27.34 -25.69 11.58
N GLU A 11 -26.97 -25.07 10.46
CA GLU A 11 -27.50 -25.35 9.12
C GLU A 11 -26.37 -25.24 8.07
N SER A 12 -26.41 -26.09 7.04
CA SER A 12 -25.46 -25.97 5.92
C SER A 12 -25.75 -24.70 5.11
N GLY A 13 -24.70 -23.94 4.78
CA GLY A 13 -24.87 -22.70 4.03
C GLY A 13 -23.59 -21.89 3.87
N ILE A 14 -23.78 -20.69 3.32
CA ILE A 14 -22.72 -19.69 3.16
C ILE A 14 -22.71 -18.78 4.38
N TYR A 15 -21.54 -18.58 4.94
CA TYR A 15 -21.30 -17.76 6.11
C TYR A 15 -20.17 -16.77 5.86
N CYS A 16 -20.28 -15.57 6.43
CA CYS A 16 -19.16 -14.66 6.66
C CYS A 16 -18.62 -14.86 8.07
N MET A 17 -17.39 -14.41 8.31
CA MET A 17 -16.77 -14.45 9.64
C MET A 17 -16.49 -13.03 10.12
N ASN A 18 -16.92 -12.75 11.35
CA ASN A 18 -16.60 -11.53 12.09
C ASN A 18 -15.81 -11.90 13.35
N MET A 19 -14.87 -11.08 13.74
CA MET A 19 -14.07 -11.30 14.94
C MET A 19 -13.92 -10.04 15.79
N SER A 20 -13.83 -10.22 17.11
CA SER A 20 -13.41 -9.19 18.07
C SER A 20 -12.01 -9.52 18.57
N TYR A 21 -11.09 -8.56 18.44
CA TYR A 21 -9.68 -8.76 18.74
C TYR A 21 -9.04 -7.51 19.34
N PHE A 22 -7.96 -7.71 20.08
CA PHE A 22 -7.13 -6.64 20.62
C PHE A 22 -5.73 -6.73 20.03
N PRO A 23 -5.27 -5.73 19.26
CA PRO A 23 -3.94 -5.69 18.66
C PRO A 23 -2.85 -5.54 19.73
N ILE A 24 -1.95 -6.51 19.85
CA ILE A 24 -0.80 -6.40 20.74
C ILE A 24 0.24 -5.48 20.08
N GLU A 25 0.83 -4.62 20.90
CA GLU A 25 1.83 -3.65 20.44
C GLU A 25 3.01 -4.34 19.76
N SER A 26 3.38 -3.86 18.59
CA SER A 26 4.54 -4.33 17.83
C SER A 26 4.87 -3.33 16.72
N THR A 27 6.05 -3.47 16.12
CA THR A 27 6.50 -2.64 14.99
C THR A 27 5.77 -2.90 13.68
N ALA A 28 5.03 -4.01 13.56
CA ALA A 28 4.24 -4.32 12.38
C ALA A 28 2.99 -3.42 12.29
N THR A 29 2.68 -2.91 11.11
CA THR A 29 1.52 -2.03 10.87
C THR A 29 0.20 -2.77 10.91
N THR A 30 0.17 -4.05 10.49
CA THR A 30 -1.01 -4.92 10.43
C THR A 30 -0.74 -6.25 11.13
N ILE A 31 -1.81 -6.98 11.41
CA ILE A 31 -1.78 -8.35 11.92
C ILE A 31 -2.16 -9.28 10.78
N GLU A 32 -1.31 -10.28 10.47
CA GLU A 32 -1.59 -11.24 9.41
C GLU A 32 -1.66 -12.66 9.97
N PHE A 33 -2.62 -13.44 9.47
CA PHE A 33 -2.83 -14.83 9.85
C PHE A 33 -3.55 -15.61 8.75
N GLY A 34 -3.44 -16.93 8.78
CA GLY A 34 -4.21 -17.84 7.95
C GLY A 34 -5.39 -18.45 8.71
N ILE A 35 -6.44 -18.78 7.99
CA ILE A 35 -7.62 -19.49 8.50
C ILE A 35 -7.65 -20.88 7.87
N GLU A 36 -7.74 -21.91 8.72
CA GLU A 36 -8.00 -23.28 8.29
C GLU A 36 -9.33 -23.77 8.88
N ILE A 37 -10.05 -24.53 8.07
CA ILE A 37 -11.29 -25.19 8.48
C ILE A 37 -11.10 -26.69 8.25
N ASP A 38 -11.32 -27.49 9.32
CA ASP A 38 -11.16 -28.95 9.34
C ASP A 38 -9.77 -29.42 8.87
N GLY A 39 -8.74 -28.62 9.20
CA GLY A 39 -7.34 -28.93 8.94
C GLY A 39 -6.85 -28.60 7.54
N GLY A 40 -7.63 -27.84 6.76
CA GLY A 40 -7.25 -27.35 5.45
C GLY A 40 -7.63 -25.88 5.24
N SER A 41 -6.87 -25.18 4.36
CA SER A 41 -7.30 -23.86 3.91
C SER A 41 -8.50 -24.00 2.98
N PRO A 42 -9.62 -23.31 3.24
CA PRO A 42 -10.81 -23.41 2.38
C PRO A 42 -10.55 -22.91 0.96
N TYR A 43 -9.66 -21.93 0.79
CA TYR A 43 -9.19 -21.38 -0.48
C TYR A 43 -7.98 -20.46 -0.24
N ASP A 44 -7.28 -20.09 -1.31
CA ASP A 44 -5.98 -19.39 -1.21
C ASP A 44 -6.05 -18.07 -0.43
N THR A 45 -7.08 -17.24 -0.64
CA THR A 45 -7.24 -15.95 0.06
C THR A 45 -7.38 -16.14 1.58
N ALA A 46 -7.99 -17.23 2.06
CA ALA A 46 -8.12 -17.51 3.49
C ALA A 46 -6.79 -17.89 4.14
N SER A 47 -5.78 -18.28 3.36
CA SER A 47 -4.44 -18.59 3.87
C SER A 47 -3.67 -17.34 4.30
N ARG A 48 -4.11 -16.15 3.86
CA ARG A 48 -3.51 -14.87 4.21
C ARG A 48 -4.60 -13.82 4.41
N VAL A 49 -4.97 -13.61 5.65
CA VAL A 49 -5.92 -12.60 6.08
C VAL A 49 -5.17 -11.53 6.87
N SER A 50 -5.61 -10.29 6.77
CA SER A 50 -5.07 -9.18 7.56
C SER A 50 -6.19 -8.45 8.30
N VAL A 51 -5.87 -8.01 9.51
CA VAL A 51 -6.71 -7.10 10.29
C VAL A 51 -5.90 -5.90 10.75
N ASN A 52 -6.58 -4.78 10.89
CA ASN A 52 -5.97 -3.49 11.16
C ASN A 52 -5.58 -3.33 12.64
N LYS A 53 -4.68 -2.40 12.89
CA LYS A 53 -4.41 -1.79 14.19
C LYS A 53 -5.00 -0.38 14.19
N VAL A 54 -4.96 0.28 15.35
CA VAL A 54 -5.33 1.69 15.46
C VAL A 54 -4.08 2.51 15.74
N TRP A 55 -3.89 3.53 14.91
CA TRP A 55 -2.83 4.52 15.04
C TRP A 55 -3.44 5.90 15.29
N VAL A 56 -2.82 6.64 16.19
CA VAL A 56 -3.26 7.99 16.57
C VAL A 56 -2.04 8.93 16.58
N ASN A 57 -2.29 10.22 16.49
CA ASN A 57 -1.26 11.20 16.75
C ASN A 57 -0.83 11.11 18.22
N GLU A 58 0.47 11.06 18.49
CA GLU A 58 1.02 11.04 19.86
C GLU A 58 0.61 12.30 20.65
N LYS A 59 0.53 13.42 19.95
CA LYS A 59 0.12 14.73 20.46
C LYS A 59 -0.58 15.54 19.38
N GLU A 60 -1.16 16.65 19.76
CA GLU A 60 -1.71 17.63 18.80
C GLU A 60 -0.61 18.22 17.91
N ILE A 61 -0.99 18.72 16.73
CA ILE A 61 -0.09 19.43 15.84
C ILE A 61 0.39 20.71 16.56
N THR A 62 1.69 20.84 16.71
CA THR A 62 2.34 22.00 17.37
C THR A 62 3.04 22.86 16.33
N GLU A 63 3.42 24.09 16.71
CA GLU A 63 4.16 25.01 15.85
C GLU A 63 5.58 25.25 16.37
N ASP A 64 6.52 25.44 15.46
CA ASP A 64 7.87 25.92 15.76
C ASP A 64 7.87 27.44 16.03
N SER A 65 9.03 28.00 16.38
CA SER A 65 9.19 29.42 16.66
C SER A 65 8.94 30.33 15.44
N ARG A 66 8.88 29.78 14.23
CA ARG A 66 8.60 30.48 12.97
C ARG A 66 7.15 30.36 12.55
N GLY A 67 6.34 29.58 13.27
CA GLY A 67 4.93 29.29 12.95
C GLY A 67 4.75 28.18 11.89
N ASN A 68 5.79 27.34 11.65
CA ASN A 68 5.62 26.11 10.87
C ASN A 68 5.09 25.03 11.78
N GLN A 69 4.11 24.27 11.29
CA GLN A 69 3.57 23.16 12.04
C GLN A 69 4.53 21.96 12.04
N ILE A 70 4.58 21.27 13.17
CA ILE A 70 5.38 20.07 13.41
C ILE A 70 4.45 18.87 13.39
N ARG A 71 4.74 17.90 12.52
CA ARG A 71 3.91 16.69 12.40
C ARG A 71 4.10 15.80 13.63
N PRO A 72 3.01 15.37 14.28
CA PRO A 72 3.08 14.46 15.41
C PRO A 72 3.49 13.05 14.94
N ALA A 73 4.24 12.34 15.78
CA ALA A 73 4.51 10.92 15.60
C ALA A 73 3.21 10.11 15.66
N GLN A 74 3.20 8.98 14.98
CA GLN A 74 2.07 8.04 15.01
C GLN A 74 2.37 6.93 16.00
N ILE A 75 1.50 6.76 16.99
CA ILE A 75 1.61 5.70 18.00
C ILE A 75 0.45 4.72 17.89
N GLN A 76 0.71 3.45 18.19
CA GLN A 76 -0.35 2.44 18.25
C GLN A 76 -1.21 2.68 19.49
N LYS A 77 -2.52 2.77 19.29
CA LYS A 77 -3.51 2.80 20.39
C LYS A 77 -4.06 1.40 20.60
N GLY A 78 -3.94 0.89 21.82
CA GLY A 78 -4.56 -0.38 22.21
C GLY A 78 -6.04 -0.19 22.48
N GLU A 79 -6.89 -0.83 21.68
CA GLU A 79 -8.34 -0.92 21.92
C GLU A 79 -8.90 -2.20 21.29
N TRP A 80 -10.04 -2.68 21.80
CA TRP A 80 -10.76 -3.79 21.19
C TRP A 80 -11.37 -3.34 19.87
N LEU A 81 -11.17 -4.15 18.84
CA LEU A 81 -11.66 -3.90 17.48
C LEU A 81 -12.56 -5.04 17.05
N THR A 82 -13.53 -4.72 16.21
CA THR A 82 -14.38 -5.70 15.54
C THR A 82 -14.22 -5.54 14.05
N SER A 83 -13.96 -6.62 13.33
CA SER A 83 -13.79 -6.62 11.88
C SER A 83 -14.37 -7.89 11.26
N ASP A 84 -14.96 -7.73 10.10
CA ASP A 84 -15.19 -8.85 9.21
C ASP A 84 -13.89 -9.30 8.57
N ILE A 85 -13.81 -10.58 8.25
CA ILE A 85 -12.68 -11.15 7.53
C ILE A 85 -12.84 -10.81 6.05
N LYS A 86 -11.89 -10.03 5.53
CA LYS A 86 -11.91 -9.48 4.17
C LYS A 86 -10.66 -9.86 3.38
N ASP A 87 -10.73 -9.69 2.08
CA ASP A 87 -9.63 -9.89 1.15
C ASP A 87 -8.58 -8.78 1.27
N VAL A 88 -7.33 -9.15 1.54
CA VAL A 88 -6.21 -8.20 1.67
C VAL A 88 -5.67 -7.72 0.32
N ASP A 89 -5.93 -8.47 -0.76
CA ASP A 89 -5.44 -8.14 -2.09
C ASP A 89 -6.35 -7.14 -2.83
N GLY A 90 -7.49 -6.78 -2.22
CA GLY A 90 -8.41 -5.78 -2.74
C GLY A 90 -9.10 -6.21 -4.03
N LEU A 91 -9.47 -7.49 -4.14
CA LEU A 91 -10.23 -8.03 -5.26
C LEU A 91 -11.73 -8.15 -4.95
N PHE A 92 -12.08 -8.16 -3.66
CA PHE A 92 -13.46 -8.30 -3.19
C PHE A 92 -13.86 -7.15 -2.29
N ASN A 93 -15.06 -6.63 -2.47
CA ASN A 93 -15.64 -5.60 -1.60
C ASN A 93 -16.21 -6.17 -0.31
N ASP A 94 -16.83 -7.34 -0.42
CA ASP A 94 -17.56 -7.99 0.64
C ASP A 94 -16.64 -8.84 1.52
N PRO A 95 -17.09 -9.17 2.73
CA PRO A 95 -16.39 -10.14 3.57
C PRO A 95 -16.21 -11.49 2.86
N LEU A 96 -15.12 -12.18 3.20
CA LEU A 96 -14.87 -13.52 2.67
C LEU A 96 -15.97 -14.49 3.10
N ILE A 97 -16.39 -15.33 2.18
CA ILE A 97 -17.47 -16.30 2.38
C ILE A 97 -16.92 -17.71 2.56
N PHE A 98 -17.53 -18.46 3.48
CA PHE A 98 -17.18 -19.83 3.81
C PHE A 98 -18.42 -20.72 3.67
N TYR A 99 -18.34 -21.77 2.84
CA TYR A 99 -19.38 -22.79 2.84
C TYR A 99 -19.11 -23.78 3.96
N LEU A 100 -20.06 -23.90 4.88
CA LEU A 100 -19.99 -24.82 6.02
C LEU A 100 -21.18 -25.75 6.00
N GLU A 101 -20.90 -27.03 6.20
CA GLU A 101 -21.97 -28.03 6.37
C GLU A 101 -22.52 -27.98 7.81
N LYS A 102 -23.74 -28.46 7.99
CA LYS A 102 -24.31 -28.63 9.33
C LYS A 102 -23.49 -29.64 10.12
N GLY A 103 -23.02 -29.26 11.31
CA GLY A 103 -22.25 -30.15 12.16
C GLY A 103 -21.14 -29.43 12.92
N SER A 104 -20.25 -30.21 13.48
CA SER A 104 -19.11 -29.70 14.25
C SER A 104 -17.89 -29.56 13.35
N HIS A 105 -17.32 -28.37 13.32
CA HIS A 105 -16.12 -28.03 12.56
C HIS A 105 -14.98 -27.58 13.48
N THR A 106 -13.76 -27.69 12.99
CA THR A 106 -12.59 -27.07 13.63
C THR A 106 -12.16 -25.86 12.84
N VAL A 107 -11.93 -24.74 13.54
CA VAL A 107 -11.43 -23.50 12.95
C VAL A 107 -10.09 -23.17 13.59
N SER A 108 -9.03 -23.10 12.79
CA SER A 108 -7.68 -22.79 13.25
C SER A 108 -7.22 -21.44 12.71
N PHE A 109 -6.63 -20.62 13.58
CA PHE A 109 -5.98 -19.36 13.22
C PHE A 109 -4.46 -19.55 13.33
N LYS A 110 -3.75 -19.34 12.23
CA LYS A 110 -2.28 -19.47 12.14
C LYS A 110 -1.65 -18.09 11.98
N GLY A 111 -1.17 -17.51 13.09
CA GLY A 111 -0.51 -16.20 13.08
C GLY A 111 0.83 -16.22 12.35
N THR A 112 0.98 -15.31 11.38
CA THR A 112 2.18 -15.13 10.55
C THR A 112 2.90 -13.82 10.85
N LYS A 113 2.17 -12.75 11.19
CA LYS A 113 2.75 -11.42 11.43
C LYS A 113 2.00 -10.71 12.56
N ALA A 114 2.75 -10.24 13.56
CA ALA A 114 2.26 -9.63 14.78
C ALA A 114 1.33 -10.55 15.61
N ASN A 115 0.96 -10.10 16.79
CA ASN A 115 0.12 -10.86 17.70
C ASN A 115 -1.17 -10.08 18.02
N MET A 116 -2.22 -10.83 18.37
CA MET A 116 -3.48 -10.27 18.88
C MET A 116 -4.02 -11.13 20.01
N ALA A 117 -4.85 -10.55 20.87
CA ALA A 117 -5.75 -11.31 21.72
C ALA A 117 -7.10 -11.42 21.01
N LEU A 118 -7.66 -12.62 20.95
CA LEU A 118 -8.96 -12.89 20.36
C LEU A 118 -9.99 -12.98 21.47
N GLU A 119 -11.06 -12.17 21.43
CA GLU A 119 -12.18 -12.25 22.35
C GLU A 119 -13.18 -13.30 21.87
N TYR A 120 -13.66 -13.13 20.64
CA TYR A 120 -14.54 -14.08 19.95
C TYR A 120 -14.37 -13.99 18.43
N PHE A 121 -14.86 -15.00 17.76
CA PHE A 121 -15.26 -14.93 16.35
C PHE A 121 -16.65 -15.55 16.21
N LYS A 122 -17.38 -15.10 15.21
CA LYS A 122 -18.71 -15.60 14.89
C LYS A 122 -18.87 -15.78 13.39
N PHE A 123 -19.59 -16.85 13.04
CA PHE A 123 -20.12 -16.99 11.70
C PHE A 123 -21.53 -16.40 11.64
N TYR A 124 -21.81 -15.70 10.55
CA TYR A 124 -23.14 -15.12 10.30
C TYR A 124 -23.48 -15.22 8.82
N ASN A 125 -24.77 -15.24 8.49
CA ASN A 125 -25.19 -15.22 7.08
C ASN A 125 -25.07 -13.79 6.55
N PRO A 126 -24.49 -13.59 5.35
CA PRO A 126 -24.46 -12.28 4.72
C PRO A 126 -25.90 -11.78 4.48
N SER A 127 -26.09 -10.48 4.62
CA SER A 127 -27.34 -9.79 4.31
C SER A 127 -27.02 -8.55 3.47
N ASP A 128 -27.91 -8.24 2.54
CA ASP A 128 -27.81 -7.04 1.73
C ASP A 128 -27.98 -5.79 2.61
N LEU A 129 -27.33 -4.71 2.23
CA LEU A 129 -27.53 -3.39 2.83
C LEU A 129 -28.90 -2.83 2.38
N PRO A 130 -29.58 -2.06 3.25
CA PRO A 130 -30.77 -1.34 2.83
C PRO A 130 -30.38 -0.25 1.80
N ASP A 131 -31.31 0.08 0.92
CA ASP A 131 -31.13 1.30 0.12
C ASP A 131 -31.39 2.58 0.94
N TYR A 132 -31.08 3.73 0.38
CA TYR A 132 -31.24 5.02 1.09
C TYR A 132 -32.70 5.29 1.51
N ALA A 133 -33.70 4.86 0.73
CA ALA A 133 -35.10 5.03 1.08
C ALA A 133 -35.47 4.18 2.31
N GLU A 134 -35.07 2.92 2.31
CA GLU A 134 -35.26 2.00 3.43
C GLU A 134 -34.53 2.50 4.70
N TYR A 135 -33.30 3.00 4.54
CA TYR A 135 -32.57 3.61 5.65
C TYR A 135 -33.36 4.78 6.25
N THR A 136 -33.82 5.74 5.43
CA THR A 136 -34.55 6.91 5.92
C THR A 136 -35.87 6.55 6.59
N GLU A 137 -36.58 5.52 6.13
CA GLU A 137 -37.78 4.97 6.77
C GLU A 137 -37.49 4.28 8.09
N SER A 138 -36.28 3.73 8.27
CA SER A 138 -35.89 3.04 9.51
C SER A 138 -35.65 4.00 10.69
N VAL A 139 -35.32 5.27 10.41
CA VAL A 139 -35.01 6.29 11.42
C VAL A 139 -36.31 6.93 11.92
N LYS A 140 -36.94 6.33 12.92
CA LYS A 140 -38.32 6.68 13.37
C LYS A 140 -38.42 7.90 14.27
N ASP A 141 -37.36 8.21 15.03
CA ASP A 141 -37.37 9.24 16.06
C ASP A 141 -36.65 10.53 15.64
N ALA A 142 -36.29 10.64 14.36
CA ALA A 142 -35.61 11.81 13.82
C ALA A 142 -36.59 12.98 13.60
N PRO A 143 -36.16 14.24 13.81
CA PRO A 143 -36.91 15.41 13.38
C PRO A 143 -37.09 15.40 11.86
N GLU A 144 -38.07 16.17 11.35
CA GLU A 144 -38.20 16.35 9.89
C GLU A 144 -36.93 17.00 9.34
N LYS A 145 -36.49 16.58 8.12
CA LYS A 145 -35.25 17.06 7.49
C LYS A 145 -35.15 18.59 7.47
N GLY A 146 -36.22 19.26 7.11
CA GLY A 146 -36.28 20.75 7.09
C GLY A 146 -36.41 21.40 8.47
N GLY A 147 -36.56 20.63 9.56
CA GLY A 147 -36.69 21.13 10.94
C GLY A 147 -35.35 21.38 11.64
N THR A 148 -34.26 20.90 11.09
CA THR A 148 -32.91 21.12 11.66
C THR A 148 -32.48 22.56 11.43
N GLU A 149 -31.98 23.25 12.47
CA GLU A 149 -31.46 24.62 12.33
C GLU A 149 -30.33 24.64 11.30
N SER A 150 -30.21 25.79 10.59
CA SER A 150 -29.14 25.98 9.60
C SER A 150 -27.77 25.85 10.27
N SER A 151 -27.01 24.85 9.91
CA SER A 151 -25.69 24.54 10.49
C SER A 151 -24.73 24.01 9.43
N LEU A 152 -23.46 24.34 9.60
CA LEU A 152 -22.36 23.82 8.81
C LEU A 152 -21.24 23.41 9.76
N ILE A 153 -21.03 22.12 9.90
CA ILE A 153 -19.97 21.53 10.71
C ILE A 153 -18.80 21.18 9.79
N ARG A 154 -17.60 21.67 10.09
CA ARG A 154 -16.40 21.36 9.34
C ARG A 154 -15.43 20.56 10.18
N ILE A 155 -14.90 19.48 9.60
CA ILE A 155 -13.92 18.60 10.18
C ILE A 155 -12.69 18.65 9.29
N GLU A 156 -11.61 19.27 9.77
CA GLU A 156 -10.35 19.36 9.05
C GLU A 156 -9.66 17.99 9.04
N ALA A 157 -9.17 17.57 7.88
CA ALA A 157 -8.73 16.19 7.67
C ALA A 157 -7.44 15.83 8.40
N GLU A 158 -6.55 16.79 8.64
CA GLU A 158 -5.34 16.61 9.45
C GLU A 158 -5.64 16.23 10.91
N ASN A 159 -6.87 16.51 11.38
CA ASN A 159 -7.34 16.17 12.72
C ASN A 159 -8.00 14.79 12.82
N ALA A 160 -7.77 13.90 11.86
CA ALA A 160 -8.27 12.53 11.90
C ALA A 160 -7.89 11.81 13.21
N VAL A 161 -8.89 11.25 13.90
CA VAL A 161 -8.74 10.72 15.27
C VAL A 161 -8.19 9.30 15.31
N LYS A 162 -8.44 8.48 14.27
CA LYS A 162 -7.92 7.10 14.16
C LYS A 162 -7.53 6.79 12.72
N LYS A 163 -6.50 5.98 12.59
CA LYS A 163 -5.97 5.51 11.30
C LYS A 163 -5.58 4.04 11.42
N SER A 164 -5.72 3.30 10.34
CA SER A 164 -5.38 1.86 10.32
C SER A 164 -3.88 1.58 10.13
N ASP A 165 -3.12 2.58 9.70
CA ASP A 165 -1.70 2.43 9.38
C ASP A 165 -0.90 3.64 9.89
N SER A 166 0.32 3.43 10.35
CA SER A 166 1.22 4.49 10.82
C SER A 166 1.68 5.45 9.72
N THR A 167 1.52 5.06 8.44
CA THR A 167 1.84 5.91 7.29
C THR A 167 0.73 6.90 6.94
N LEU A 168 -0.44 6.77 7.56
CA LEU A 168 -1.58 7.67 7.40
C LEU A 168 -1.49 8.83 8.40
N TYR A 169 -0.53 9.70 8.20
CA TYR A 169 -0.29 10.90 9.01
C TYR A 169 -0.75 12.16 8.27
N PRO A 170 -0.95 13.29 8.98
CA PRO A 170 -1.21 14.57 8.34
C PRO A 170 -0.14 14.95 7.34
N THR A 171 -0.55 15.41 6.17
CA THR A 171 0.28 15.86 5.05
C THR A 171 0.03 17.34 4.76
N ASN A 172 0.79 17.93 3.85
CA ASN A 172 0.64 19.33 3.50
C ASN A 172 0.50 19.53 1.98
N ASP A 173 -0.38 20.42 1.58
CA ASP A 173 -0.40 21.02 0.24
C ASP A 173 -0.19 22.53 0.37
N ASN A 174 1.07 22.96 0.46
CA ASN A 174 1.45 24.38 0.57
C ASN A 174 1.48 25.09 -0.80
N SER A 175 1.24 24.36 -1.88
CA SER A 175 1.24 24.92 -3.24
C SER A 175 -0.08 25.56 -3.63
N ASN A 176 -1.15 25.31 -2.86
CA ASN A 176 -2.51 25.65 -3.24
C ASN A 176 -3.23 26.50 -2.17
N TYR A 177 -3.66 27.69 -2.55
CA TYR A 177 -4.43 28.58 -1.67
C TYR A 177 -5.84 28.07 -1.35
N MET A 178 -6.30 27.03 -2.03
CA MET A 178 -7.64 26.48 -1.88
C MET A 178 -7.76 25.49 -0.70
N VAL A 179 -6.66 24.98 -0.18
CA VAL A 179 -6.67 24.07 0.99
C VAL A 179 -6.90 24.83 2.30
N SER A 180 -7.35 24.15 3.33
CA SER A 180 -7.63 24.71 4.65
C SER A 180 -6.87 23.95 5.74
N PRO A 181 -6.08 24.61 6.59
CA PRO A 181 -5.61 25.99 6.50
C PRO A 181 -4.58 26.18 5.38
N SER A 182 -4.47 27.40 4.82
CA SER A 182 -3.46 27.70 3.80
C SER A 182 -2.54 28.83 4.23
N SER A 183 -1.24 28.66 4.01
CA SER A 183 -0.25 29.72 4.19
C SER A 183 0.71 29.77 3.00
N PRO A 184 0.98 30.96 2.44
CA PRO A 184 1.99 31.11 1.41
C PRO A 184 3.43 31.16 1.97
N VAL A 185 3.59 31.16 3.30
CA VAL A 185 4.86 31.32 4.00
C VAL A 185 5.16 30.14 4.89
N ASN A 186 4.24 29.78 5.77
CA ASN A 186 4.46 28.74 6.78
C ASN A 186 4.04 27.37 6.25
N MET A 187 4.77 26.34 6.65
CA MET A 187 4.40 24.95 6.41
C MET A 187 3.27 24.56 7.37
N LEU A 188 2.09 24.28 6.83
CA LEU A 188 0.92 23.85 7.59
C LEU A 188 0.52 22.43 7.13
N TYR A 189 0.12 21.58 8.08
CA TYR A 189 -0.54 20.31 7.76
C TYR A 189 -2.03 20.59 7.58
N ASN A 190 -2.55 20.24 6.41
CA ASN A 190 -3.89 20.61 5.97
C ASN A 190 -4.56 19.54 5.12
N THR A 191 -3.93 18.39 4.97
CA THR A 191 -4.49 17.26 4.22
C THR A 191 -4.12 15.93 4.86
N ILE A 192 -4.80 14.86 4.44
CA ILE A 192 -4.43 13.48 4.76
C ILE A 192 -4.66 12.59 3.56
N GLY A 193 -3.79 11.59 3.34
CA GLY A 193 -3.99 10.57 2.31
C GLY A 193 -3.00 10.66 1.16
N SER A 194 -3.48 10.94 -0.09
CA SER A 194 -2.74 10.78 -1.33
C SER A 194 -2.28 9.32 -1.54
N GLY A 195 -1.10 9.06 -2.12
CA GLY A 195 -0.57 7.73 -2.36
C GLY A 195 -0.37 6.86 -1.11
N THR A 196 -0.29 7.43 0.09
CA THR A 196 -0.18 6.68 1.36
C THR A 196 -1.49 6.01 1.76
N TRP A 197 -2.64 6.55 1.32
CA TRP A 197 -3.98 6.03 1.57
C TRP A 197 -4.59 5.45 0.30
N SER A 198 -4.07 4.34 -0.14
CA SER A 198 -4.39 3.75 -1.44
C SER A 198 -4.65 2.25 -1.40
N LYS A 199 -4.25 1.57 -0.33
CA LYS A 199 -4.34 0.10 -0.22
C LYS A 199 -5.67 -0.34 0.35
N ALA A 200 -6.21 -1.43 -0.16
CA ALA A 200 -7.42 -2.04 0.37
C ALA A 200 -7.37 -2.21 1.89
N LEU A 201 -8.51 -2.06 2.54
CA LEU A 201 -8.73 -2.14 3.99
C LEU A 201 -8.11 -0.99 4.82
N GLN A 202 -7.33 -0.07 4.24
CA GLN A 202 -6.89 1.11 4.96
C GLN A 202 -8.07 2.01 5.32
N THR A 203 -8.12 2.46 6.59
CA THR A 203 -9.19 3.32 7.11
C THR A 203 -8.64 4.59 7.74
N ILE A 204 -9.40 5.67 7.58
CA ILE A 204 -9.23 6.93 8.32
C ILE A 204 -10.55 7.27 8.98
N THR A 205 -10.51 7.62 10.26
CA THR A 205 -11.71 7.97 11.05
C THR A 205 -11.63 9.42 11.50
N PHE A 206 -12.70 10.14 11.25
CA PHE A 206 -12.94 11.51 11.66
C PHE A 206 -14.00 11.55 12.75
N GLU A 207 -13.92 12.53 13.65
CA GLU A 207 -14.89 12.70 14.73
C GLU A 207 -15.74 13.96 14.49
N VAL A 208 -17.04 13.82 14.64
CA VAL A 208 -18.00 14.93 14.71
C VAL A 208 -18.24 15.23 16.19
N PRO A 209 -17.82 16.39 16.72
CA PRO A 209 -17.96 16.69 18.14
C PRO A 209 -19.43 16.78 18.56
N ALA A 210 -19.73 16.31 19.79
CA ALA A 210 -21.09 16.29 20.34
C ALA A 210 -21.71 17.68 20.51
N ASP A 211 -20.90 18.71 20.74
CA ASP A 211 -21.33 20.09 20.93
C ASP A 211 -21.67 20.80 19.60
N GLU A 212 -21.31 20.24 18.47
CA GLU A 212 -21.68 20.73 17.14
C GLU A 212 -23.07 20.22 16.69
N ILE A 213 -23.63 19.23 17.40
CA ILE A 213 -24.93 18.61 17.05
C ILE A 213 -25.99 19.08 18.04
N PRO A 214 -27.15 19.60 17.58
CA PRO A 214 -28.27 19.94 18.45
C PRO A 214 -28.71 18.77 19.33
N ALA A 215 -29.26 19.07 20.52
CA ALA A 215 -29.67 18.04 21.50
C ALA A 215 -30.73 17.07 20.95
N GLU A 216 -31.57 17.51 20.03
CA GLU A 216 -32.58 16.72 19.30
C GLU A 216 -32.00 15.91 18.13
N GLY A 217 -30.72 16.07 17.83
CA GLY A 217 -30.11 15.52 16.64
C GLY A 217 -30.47 16.30 15.37
N GLY A 218 -30.00 15.81 14.22
CA GLY A 218 -30.26 16.47 12.94
C GLY A 218 -29.94 15.62 11.73
N TRP A 219 -30.45 16.07 10.57
CA TRP A 219 -30.14 15.50 9.28
C TRP A 219 -29.10 16.35 8.55
N TYR A 220 -28.04 15.70 8.12
CA TYR A 220 -26.89 16.37 7.47
C TYR A 220 -26.54 15.71 6.16
N LYS A 221 -26.37 16.51 5.10
CA LYS A 221 -25.67 16.08 3.89
C LYS A 221 -24.17 16.22 4.10
N MET A 222 -23.41 15.31 3.50
CA MET A 222 -21.96 15.24 3.63
C MET A 222 -21.30 15.76 2.36
N GLY A 223 -20.38 16.73 2.49
CA GLY A 223 -19.51 17.20 1.44
C GLY A 223 -18.07 16.88 1.79
N ILE A 224 -17.40 16.09 0.96
CA ILE A 224 -16.02 15.68 1.15
C ILE A 224 -15.14 16.42 0.17
N LYS A 225 -14.36 17.40 0.66
CA LYS A 225 -13.40 18.10 -0.16
C LYS A 225 -12.16 17.26 -0.35
N SER A 226 -11.94 16.82 -1.58
CA SER A 226 -10.96 15.82 -1.93
C SER A 226 -10.28 16.13 -3.27
N ARG A 227 -9.17 15.46 -3.50
CA ARG A 227 -8.44 15.45 -4.76
C ARG A 227 -7.96 14.04 -5.07
N GLN A 228 -8.24 13.59 -6.29
CA GLN A 228 -7.69 12.36 -6.83
C GLN A 228 -6.98 12.69 -8.15
N ASN A 229 -5.68 12.90 -8.12
CA ASN A 229 -4.87 13.35 -9.25
C ASN A 229 -3.83 12.33 -9.74
N GLU A 230 -3.93 11.08 -9.27
CA GLU A 230 -2.98 10.01 -9.59
C GLU A 230 -3.56 9.01 -10.61
N MET A 231 -4.85 8.64 -10.51
CA MET A 231 -5.51 7.69 -11.41
C MET A 231 -6.22 8.40 -12.56
N ARG A 232 -5.46 8.87 -13.52
CA ARG A 232 -6.01 9.63 -14.65
C ARG A 232 -7.04 8.81 -15.44
N GLY A 233 -8.21 9.42 -15.69
CA GLY A 233 -9.30 8.78 -16.44
C GLY A 233 -10.07 7.73 -15.63
N PHE A 234 -9.88 7.68 -14.31
CA PHE A 234 -10.55 6.74 -13.45
C PHE A 234 -10.99 7.38 -12.11
N TYR A 235 -11.37 6.58 -11.13
CA TYR A 235 -11.81 7.04 -9.81
C TYR A 235 -11.25 6.14 -8.70
N SER A 236 -11.21 6.68 -7.48
CA SER A 236 -10.95 5.94 -6.25
C SER A 236 -12.25 5.71 -5.50
N ASN A 237 -12.39 4.56 -4.84
CA ASN A 237 -13.58 4.22 -4.06
C ASN A 237 -13.32 4.33 -2.56
N ARG A 238 -14.36 4.71 -1.82
CA ARG A 238 -14.39 4.63 -0.37
C ARG A 238 -15.75 4.09 0.11
N ARG A 239 -15.70 3.16 1.05
CA ARG A 239 -16.84 2.77 1.87
C ARG A 239 -16.89 3.70 3.06
N ILE A 240 -18.07 4.26 3.36
CA ILE A 240 -18.26 5.22 4.44
C ILE A 240 -19.08 4.58 5.55
N TYR A 241 -18.51 4.56 6.74
CA TYR A 241 -19.17 4.11 7.95
C TYR A 241 -19.54 5.33 8.81
N ILE A 242 -20.73 5.34 9.33
CA ILE A 242 -21.19 6.25 10.38
C ILE A 242 -21.32 5.43 11.67
N ASP A 243 -20.60 5.80 12.71
CA ASP A 243 -20.54 5.07 13.99
C ASP A 243 -20.27 3.56 13.82
N GLY A 244 -19.39 3.24 12.88
CA GLY A 244 -18.97 1.86 12.60
C GLY A 244 -19.94 1.05 11.72
N GLN A 245 -20.99 1.66 11.17
CA GLN A 245 -21.97 1.00 10.30
C GLN A 245 -22.08 1.67 8.94
N VAL A 246 -22.19 0.89 7.87
CA VAL A 246 -22.61 1.36 6.55
C VAL A 246 -24.13 1.46 6.57
N LEU A 247 -24.66 2.67 6.47
CA LEU A 247 -26.09 2.92 6.69
C LEU A 247 -26.98 2.47 5.51
N CYS A 248 -26.45 2.54 4.29
CA CYS A 248 -27.14 2.16 3.07
C CYS A 248 -26.16 1.83 1.94
N GLU A 249 -26.66 1.19 0.88
CA GLU A 249 -25.87 0.77 -0.30
C GLU A 249 -25.08 1.92 -0.93
N GLU A 250 -25.65 3.13 -0.95
CA GLU A 250 -25.03 4.30 -1.58
C GLU A 250 -23.78 4.81 -0.84
N LEU A 251 -23.62 4.47 0.46
CA LEU A 251 -22.42 4.74 1.23
C LEU A 251 -21.39 3.60 1.16
N ASP A 252 -21.76 2.48 0.56
CA ASP A 252 -20.87 1.34 0.38
C ASP A 252 -19.78 1.61 -0.67
N GLN A 253 -20.10 2.41 -1.70
CA GLN A 253 -19.17 2.68 -2.81
C GLN A 253 -19.26 4.13 -3.27
N VAL A 254 -18.63 5.04 -2.53
CA VAL A 254 -18.54 6.45 -2.92
C VAL A 254 -17.34 6.66 -3.84
N LYS A 255 -17.59 7.17 -5.06
CA LYS A 255 -16.61 7.35 -6.14
C LYS A 255 -16.02 8.76 -6.14
N PHE A 256 -14.69 8.84 -6.20
CA PHE A 256 -13.91 10.07 -6.30
C PHE A 256 -13.17 10.07 -7.64
N PHE A 257 -13.73 10.76 -8.61
CA PHE A 257 -13.18 10.81 -9.97
C PHE A 257 -11.89 11.60 -10.05
N TYR A 258 -11.06 11.25 -11.05
CA TYR A 258 -9.82 11.97 -11.32
C TYR A 258 -10.07 13.45 -11.58
N ASP A 259 -9.41 14.29 -10.78
CA ASP A 259 -9.33 15.73 -10.97
C ASP A 259 -7.99 16.26 -10.42
N ASN A 260 -7.32 17.12 -11.16
CA ASN A 260 -6.11 17.79 -10.67
C ASN A 260 -6.43 18.86 -9.64
N ASP A 261 -7.66 19.33 -9.62
CA ASP A 261 -8.14 20.37 -8.71
C ASP A 261 -8.88 19.75 -7.50
N TRP A 262 -8.94 20.51 -6.43
CA TRP A 262 -9.78 20.18 -5.29
C TRP A 262 -11.26 20.34 -5.65
N SER A 263 -12.05 19.33 -5.34
CA SER A 263 -13.50 19.31 -5.56
C SER A 263 -14.24 18.78 -4.32
N VAL A 264 -15.52 19.12 -4.20
CA VAL A 264 -16.40 18.57 -3.15
C VAL A 264 -17.23 17.44 -3.75
N VAL A 265 -17.07 16.27 -3.19
CA VAL A 265 -17.88 15.08 -3.52
C VAL A 265 -18.95 14.92 -2.46
N THR A 266 -20.21 14.78 -2.88
CA THR A 266 -21.37 14.55 -2.02
C THR A 266 -21.99 13.19 -2.42
N PRO A 267 -22.18 12.26 -1.49
CA PRO A 267 -22.93 11.03 -1.76
C PRO A 267 -24.35 11.37 -2.26
N LYS A 268 -24.81 10.61 -3.25
CA LYS A 268 -26.10 10.81 -3.91
C LYS A 268 -26.93 9.52 -3.81
N ASP A 269 -28.24 9.68 -3.74
CA ASP A 269 -29.14 8.56 -3.86
C ASP A 269 -29.21 8.01 -5.31
N LYS A 270 -29.98 6.95 -5.52
CA LYS A 270 -30.18 6.33 -6.84
C LYS A 270 -30.78 7.25 -7.89
N ASN A 271 -31.42 8.37 -7.48
CA ASN A 271 -32.00 9.36 -8.38
C ASN A 271 -31.04 10.54 -8.66
N GLY A 272 -29.90 10.60 -7.97
CA GLY A 272 -28.94 11.68 -8.06
C GLY A 272 -29.23 12.86 -7.11
N ASP A 273 -30.15 12.69 -6.17
CA ASP A 273 -30.49 13.70 -5.16
C ASP A 273 -29.51 13.64 -3.97
N ASP A 274 -29.41 14.74 -3.20
CA ASP A 274 -28.57 14.82 -2.01
C ASP A 274 -29.05 13.85 -0.94
N MET A 275 -28.12 13.06 -0.41
CA MET A 275 -28.38 12.17 0.73
C MET A 275 -28.16 12.90 2.04
N TYR A 276 -29.01 12.60 3.01
CA TYR A 276 -28.91 13.10 4.38
C TYR A 276 -28.76 11.94 5.35
N ILE A 277 -27.78 12.01 6.22
CA ILE A 277 -27.59 11.07 7.34
C ILE A 277 -28.13 11.71 8.62
N TYR A 278 -28.73 10.90 9.48
CA TYR A 278 -29.19 11.34 10.77
C TYR A 278 -28.10 11.12 11.83
N LEU A 279 -27.78 12.21 12.56
CA LEU A 279 -26.89 12.19 13.69
C LEU A 279 -27.70 12.52 14.96
N SER A 280 -27.63 11.64 15.96
CA SER A 280 -28.35 11.82 17.23
C SER A 280 -27.69 12.90 18.08
N GLY A 281 -28.47 13.62 18.88
CA GLY A 281 -27.92 14.63 19.78
C GLY A 281 -27.28 14.06 21.03
N GLY A 282 -26.35 14.82 21.61
CA GLY A 282 -25.76 14.52 22.92
C GLY A 282 -24.63 13.48 22.92
N ALA A 283 -24.16 13.05 21.75
CA ALA A 283 -23.01 12.17 21.59
C ALA A 283 -22.14 12.65 20.44
N SER A 284 -20.83 12.37 20.48
CA SER A 284 -19.97 12.51 19.31
C SER A 284 -20.24 11.36 18.35
N HIS A 285 -20.06 11.64 17.05
CA HIS A 285 -20.21 10.63 15.99
C HIS A 285 -18.89 10.43 15.26
N THR A 286 -18.75 9.30 14.59
CA THR A 286 -17.57 8.98 13.80
C THR A 286 -17.91 8.76 12.34
N ILE A 287 -17.08 9.32 11.45
CA ILE A 287 -17.11 9.06 10.01
C ILE A 287 -15.83 8.30 9.68
N THR A 288 -15.95 7.04 9.31
CA THR A 288 -14.80 6.23 8.90
C THR A 288 -14.87 5.95 7.41
N MET A 289 -13.77 6.20 6.71
CA MET A 289 -13.66 5.94 5.28
C MET A 289 -12.65 4.83 5.04
N GLU A 290 -13.09 3.74 4.39
CA GLU A 290 -12.29 2.57 4.06
C GLU A 290 -12.00 2.52 2.57
N VAL A 291 -10.75 2.17 2.21
CA VAL A 291 -10.36 1.90 0.82
C VAL A 291 -10.93 0.55 0.38
N ILE A 292 -11.72 0.56 -0.68
CA ILE A 292 -12.28 -0.64 -1.28
C ILE A 292 -12.07 -0.65 -2.81
N PRO A 293 -12.02 -1.83 -3.47
CA PRO A 293 -11.91 -1.89 -4.93
C PRO A 293 -13.15 -1.32 -5.65
N GLY A 294 -14.33 -1.42 -5.07
CA GLY A 294 -15.58 -1.03 -5.72
C GLY A 294 -15.92 -1.93 -6.91
N GLU A 295 -16.64 -1.38 -7.88
CA GLU A 295 -17.09 -2.11 -9.08
C GLU A 295 -15.93 -2.60 -9.98
N ILE A 296 -14.73 -2.01 -9.85
CA ILE A 296 -13.56 -2.47 -10.60
C ILE A 296 -13.04 -3.82 -10.10
N GLY A 297 -13.35 -4.21 -8.86
CA GLY A 297 -12.90 -5.47 -8.29
C GLY A 297 -13.22 -6.68 -9.16
N ASP A 298 -14.43 -6.73 -9.73
CA ASP A 298 -14.86 -7.80 -10.65
C ASP A 298 -14.00 -7.85 -11.91
N SER A 299 -13.70 -6.70 -12.49
CA SER A 299 -12.81 -6.60 -13.65
C SER A 299 -11.40 -7.04 -13.31
N MET A 300 -10.89 -6.68 -12.14
CA MET A 300 -9.57 -7.11 -11.68
C MET A 300 -9.48 -8.61 -11.47
N ARG A 301 -10.52 -9.25 -10.89
CA ARG A 301 -10.57 -10.71 -10.75
C ARG A 301 -10.60 -11.43 -12.09
N LYS A 302 -11.39 -10.94 -13.04
CA LYS A 302 -11.42 -11.49 -14.41
C LYS A 302 -10.04 -11.37 -15.06
N LEU A 303 -9.39 -10.22 -14.94
CA LEU A 303 -8.04 -10.01 -15.49
C LEU A 303 -6.99 -10.90 -14.82
N ASP A 304 -7.06 -11.09 -13.51
CA ASP A 304 -6.16 -11.97 -12.78
C ASP A 304 -6.24 -13.40 -13.32
N ASN A 305 -7.47 -13.90 -13.54
CA ASN A 305 -7.71 -15.19 -14.16
C ASN A 305 -7.20 -15.24 -15.61
N VAL A 306 -7.47 -14.21 -16.41
CA VAL A 306 -6.98 -14.13 -17.80
C VAL A 306 -5.46 -14.18 -17.85
N VAL A 307 -4.79 -13.41 -17.00
CA VAL A 307 -3.32 -13.38 -16.91
C VAL A 307 -2.77 -14.75 -16.47
N PHE A 308 -3.41 -15.38 -15.49
CA PHE A 308 -3.03 -16.72 -15.03
C PHE A 308 -3.13 -17.75 -16.16
N GLU A 309 -4.28 -17.84 -16.84
CA GLU A 309 -4.51 -18.78 -17.93
C GLU A 309 -3.62 -18.51 -19.15
N LEU A 310 -3.42 -17.25 -19.52
CA LEU A 310 -2.49 -16.89 -20.61
C LEU A 310 -1.05 -17.32 -20.29
N ASN A 311 -0.59 -17.17 -19.05
CA ASN A 311 0.71 -17.67 -18.64
C ASN A 311 0.81 -19.19 -18.72
N ASN A 312 -0.27 -19.92 -18.38
CA ASN A 312 -0.34 -21.37 -18.49
C ASN A 312 -0.25 -21.83 -19.95
N TYR A 313 -1.06 -21.24 -20.84
CA TYR A 313 -1.00 -21.56 -22.26
C TYR A 313 0.31 -21.12 -22.91
N TYR A 314 0.83 -19.94 -22.57
CA TYR A 314 2.14 -19.50 -23.03
C TYR A 314 3.22 -20.55 -22.71
N ARG A 315 3.24 -21.08 -21.50
CA ARG A 315 4.19 -22.10 -21.07
C ARG A 315 3.99 -23.43 -21.83
N GLN A 316 2.76 -23.89 -22.01
CA GLN A 316 2.46 -25.10 -22.78
C GLN A 316 2.91 -24.97 -24.25
N ILE A 317 2.65 -23.83 -24.87
CA ILE A 317 3.10 -23.55 -26.24
C ILE A 317 4.63 -23.50 -26.29
N LEU A 318 5.27 -22.83 -25.32
CA LEU A 318 6.72 -22.74 -25.21
C LEU A 318 7.38 -24.13 -25.13
N MET A 319 6.78 -25.07 -24.39
CA MET A 319 7.29 -26.44 -24.30
C MET A 319 7.27 -27.20 -25.64
N ILE A 320 6.37 -26.83 -26.55
CA ILE A 320 6.25 -27.42 -27.88
C ILE A 320 7.18 -26.75 -28.90
N THR A 321 7.28 -25.44 -28.83
CA THR A 321 7.91 -24.61 -29.89
C THR A 321 9.33 -24.16 -29.56
N GLY A 322 9.67 -24.15 -28.26
CA GLY A 322 10.86 -23.47 -27.76
C GLY A 322 10.69 -21.94 -27.70
N PRO A 323 11.67 -21.23 -27.11
CA PRO A 323 11.62 -19.80 -26.89
C PRO A 323 11.76 -18.95 -28.19
N THR A 324 12.29 -19.54 -29.23
CA THR A 324 12.49 -18.93 -30.55
C THR A 324 11.94 -19.87 -31.63
N PRO A 325 10.61 -19.85 -31.86
CA PRO A 325 10.00 -20.73 -32.87
C PRO A 325 10.61 -20.47 -34.27
N ASP A 326 10.86 -21.53 -35.02
CA ASP A 326 11.24 -21.43 -36.41
C ASP A 326 10.04 -21.01 -37.25
N LYS A 327 10.17 -19.93 -38.00
CA LYS A 327 9.10 -19.35 -38.86
C LYS A 327 8.62 -20.27 -39.98
N TYR A 328 9.41 -21.26 -40.35
CA TYR A 328 9.11 -22.18 -41.45
C TYR A 328 8.61 -23.56 -40.98
N THR A 329 8.45 -23.72 -39.66
CA THR A 329 7.98 -24.97 -39.07
C THR A 329 6.54 -24.85 -38.58
N ASP A 330 5.67 -25.71 -39.05
CA ASP A 330 4.31 -25.84 -38.52
C ASP A 330 4.33 -26.71 -37.26
N TYR A 331 4.13 -26.08 -36.10
CA TYR A 331 4.18 -26.76 -34.81
C TYR A 331 2.88 -27.46 -34.42
N TYR A 332 1.76 -27.13 -35.05
CA TYR A 332 0.42 -27.68 -34.77
C TYR A 332 0.06 -27.62 -33.28
N VAL A 333 0.33 -26.50 -32.61
CA VAL A 333 0.11 -26.34 -31.17
C VAL A 333 -1.35 -26.49 -30.81
N HIS A 334 -2.27 -26.06 -31.69
CA HIS A 334 -3.72 -26.17 -31.49
C HIS A 334 -4.21 -27.62 -31.49
N ASP A 335 -3.53 -28.56 -32.16
CA ASP A 335 -3.85 -29.98 -32.14
C ASP A 335 -3.22 -30.69 -30.91
N LYS A 336 -2.10 -30.16 -30.42
CA LYS A 336 -1.32 -30.73 -29.30
C LYS A 336 -1.82 -30.28 -27.92
N ILE A 337 -2.47 -29.12 -27.86
CA ILE A 337 -3.05 -28.58 -26.62
C ILE A 337 -4.58 -28.61 -26.78
N PRO A 338 -5.26 -29.57 -26.14
CA PRO A 338 -6.71 -29.71 -26.27
C PRO A 338 -7.47 -28.45 -25.81
N GLY A 339 -8.40 -28.00 -26.60
CA GLY A 339 -9.25 -26.85 -26.28
C GLY A 339 -8.58 -25.46 -26.38
N LEU A 340 -7.31 -25.39 -26.82
CA LEU A 340 -6.54 -24.13 -26.87
C LEU A 340 -7.30 -23.01 -27.58
N ILE A 341 -7.88 -23.28 -28.75
CA ILE A 341 -8.53 -22.24 -29.56
C ILE A 341 -9.79 -21.70 -28.87
N ASP A 342 -10.60 -22.60 -28.30
CA ASP A 342 -11.82 -22.22 -27.59
C ASP A 342 -11.47 -21.37 -26.34
N GLU A 343 -10.43 -21.74 -25.60
CA GLU A 343 -9.99 -20.97 -24.43
C GLU A 343 -9.38 -19.63 -24.82
N LEU A 344 -8.56 -19.55 -25.88
CA LEU A 344 -8.06 -18.25 -26.35
C LEU A 344 -9.20 -17.32 -26.82
N ALA A 345 -10.23 -17.89 -27.45
CA ALA A 345 -11.42 -17.11 -27.84
C ALA A 345 -12.19 -16.60 -26.61
N LYS A 346 -12.34 -17.43 -25.57
CA LYS A 346 -12.97 -17.06 -24.31
C LYS A 346 -12.18 -15.97 -23.60
N LEU A 347 -10.84 -16.12 -23.47
CA LEU A 347 -9.97 -15.12 -22.85
C LEU A 347 -9.99 -13.79 -23.62
N SER A 348 -10.08 -13.82 -24.97
CA SER A 348 -10.30 -12.63 -25.77
C SER A 348 -11.64 -11.95 -25.46
N GLN A 349 -12.72 -12.73 -25.29
CA GLN A 349 -14.01 -12.17 -24.92
C GLN A 349 -14.00 -11.59 -23.50
N ASP A 350 -13.40 -12.29 -22.54
CA ASP A 350 -13.23 -11.79 -21.17
C ASP A 350 -12.49 -10.45 -21.12
N LEU A 351 -11.44 -10.27 -21.95
CA LEU A 351 -10.73 -9.00 -22.09
C LEU A 351 -11.62 -7.88 -22.66
N LYS A 352 -12.43 -8.19 -23.67
CA LYS A 352 -13.41 -7.24 -24.27
C LYS A 352 -14.45 -6.82 -23.23
N ASP A 353 -14.95 -7.76 -22.45
CA ASP A 353 -15.94 -7.49 -21.41
C ASP A 353 -15.35 -6.60 -20.32
N VAL A 354 -14.12 -6.88 -19.89
CA VAL A 354 -13.38 -6.04 -18.92
C VAL A 354 -13.16 -4.64 -19.48
N GLN A 355 -12.70 -4.52 -20.73
CA GLN A 355 -12.47 -3.23 -21.36
C GLN A 355 -13.76 -2.40 -21.40
N ASN A 356 -14.86 -2.98 -21.89
CA ASN A 356 -16.16 -2.31 -21.94
C ASN A 356 -16.66 -1.88 -20.55
N ASN A 357 -16.45 -2.72 -19.53
CA ASN A 357 -16.83 -2.37 -18.17
C ASN A 357 -16.00 -1.20 -17.63
N ILE A 358 -14.69 -1.22 -17.83
CA ILE A 358 -13.79 -0.14 -17.38
C ILE A 358 -14.14 1.17 -18.09
N GLU A 359 -14.35 1.16 -19.42
CA GLU A 359 -14.75 2.34 -20.19
C GLU A 359 -16.11 2.90 -19.72
N SER A 360 -17.05 2.02 -19.40
CA SER A 360 -18.36 2.40 -18.84
C SER A 360 -18.23 3.07 -17.47
N LEU A 361 -17.35 2.55 -16.61
CA LEU A 361 -17.12 3.07 -15.27
C LEU A 361 -16.33 4.38 -15.27
N ALA A 362 -15.35 4.49 -16.15
CA ALA A 362 -14.47 5.65 -16.24
C ALA A 362 -15.09 6.83 -17.01
N GLY A 363 -16.06 6.57 -17.85
CA GLY A 363 -16.70 7.57 -18.72
C GLY A 363 -15.82 8.11 -19.84
N SER A 364 -14.62 7.55 -20.04
CA SER A 364 -13.69 7.93 -21.12
C SER A 364 -12.73 6.77 -21.45
N GLU A 365 -12.26 6.71 -22.70
CA GLU A 365 -11.18 5.81 -23.07
C GLU A 365 -9.87 6.28 -22.41
N GLY A 366 -9.35 5.48 -21.46
CA GLY A 366 -8.05 5.70 -20.85
C GLY A 366 -6.91 5.10 -21.69
N SER A 367 -5.67 5.53 -21.44
CA SER A 367 -4.46 4.94 -22.05
C SER A 367 -4.30 3.44 -21.75
N GLU A 368 -4.96 2.99 -20.71
CA GLU A 368 -4.94 1.65 -20.14
C GLU A 368 -5.72 0.65 -21.00
N ALA A 369 -6.80 1.09 -21.63
CA ALA A 369 -7.56 0.30 -22.60
C ALA A 369 -6.67 -0.23 -23.73
N ALA A 370 -5.65 0.51 -24.12
CA ALA A 370 -4.73 0.11 -25.20
C ALA A 370 -3.93 -1.17 -24.90
N ALA A 371 -3.64 -1.51 -23.64
CA ALA A 371 -2.96 -2.77 -23.32
C ALA A 371 -3.92 -3.97 -23.46
N LEU A 372 -5.17 -3.81 -23.03
CA LEU A 372 -6.21 -4.82 -23.18
C LEU A 372 -6.56 -5.03 -24.66
N GLU A 373 -6.73 -3.94 -25.42
CA GLU A 373 -7.01 -3.98 -26.85
C GLU A 373 -5.89 -4.69 -27.63
N ARG A 374 -4.61 -4.36 -27.37
CA ARG A 374 -3.48 -5.06 -28.02
C ARG A 374 -3.49 -6.56 -27.75
N MET A 375 -3.78 -6.98 -26.54
CA MET A 375 -3.88 -8.41 -26.22
C MET A 375 -5.05 -9.06 -26.93
N THR A 376 -6.21 -8.42 -26.92
CA THR A 376 -7.42 -8.89 -27.62
C THR A 376 -7.15 -9.12 -29.09
N VAL A 377 -6.52 -8.17 -29.77
CA VAL A 377 -6.13 -8.29 -31.20
C VAL A 377 -5.21 -9.48 -31.42
N VAL A 378 -4.23 -9.68 -30.53
CA VAL A 378 -3.29 -10.82 -30.64
C VAL A 378 -4.04 -12.15 -30.46
N LEU A 379 -4.94 -12.24 -29.47
CA LEU A 379 -5.72 -13.47 -29.24
C LEU A 379 -6.67 -13.77 -30.39
N ASP A 380 -7.37 -12.75 -30.91
CA ASP A 380 -8.25 -12.91 -32.09
C ASP A 380 -7.46 -13.40 -33.30
N GLN A 381 -6.23 -12.91 -33.53
CA GLN A 381 -5.34 -13.41 -34.58
C GLN A 381 -4.91 -14.86 -34.34
N CYS A 382 -4.66 -15.26 -33.09
CA CYS A 382 -4.36 -16.64 -32.74
C CYS A 382 -5.52 -17.58 -33.04
N VAL A 383 -6.75 -17.14 -32.76
CA VAL A 383 -7.98 -17.90 -33.05
C VAL A 383 -8.24 -18.00 -34.55
N GLU A 384 -8.08 -16.89 -35.29
CA GLU A 384 -8.27 -16.84 -36.75
C GLU A 384 -7.22 -17.67 -37.51
N LYS A 385 -5.98 -17.68 -37.01
CA LYS A 385 -4.81 -18.32 -37.68
C LYS A 385 -4.06 -19.25 -36.72
N PRO A 386 -4.61 -20.40 -36.33
CA PRO A 386 -4.02 -21.29 -35.32
C PRO A 386 -2.58 -21.75 -35.60
N LEU A 387 -2.21 -21.91 -36.88
CA LEU A 387 -0.83 -22.26 -37.27
C LEU A 387 0.19 -21.15 -36.94
N LYS A 388 -0.28 -19.90 -36.78
CA LYS A 388 0.54 -18.74 -36.50
C LYS A 388 0.71 -18.41 -35.01
N ILE A 389 0.09 -19.16 -34.12
CA ILE A 389 0.19 -18.94 -32.66
C ILE A 389 1.66 -18.81 -32.20
N PRO A 390 2.62 -19.64 -32.69
CA PRO A 390 4.01 -19.49 -32.29
C PRO A 390 4.64 -18.13 -32.64
N ASP A 391 4.17 -17.49 -33.72
CA ASP A 391 4.68 -16.17 -34.15
C ASP A 391 4.27 -15.04 -33.17
N TYR A 392 3.21 -15.25 -32.38
CA TYR A 392 2.67 -14.27 -31.45
C TYR A 392 3.15 -14.43 -30.01
N LEU A 393 3.96 -15.45 -29.69
CA LEU A 393 4.41 -15.73 -28.31
C LEU A 393 5.08 -14.53 -27.63
N GLY A 394 5.95 -13.80 -28.35
CA GLY A 394 6.59 -12.59 -27.83
C GLY A 394 5.57 -11.51 -27.45
N GLN A 395 4.59 -11.28 -28.34
CA GLN A 395 3.54 -10.28 -28.11
C GLN A 395 2.63 -10.67 -26.93
N ILE A 396 2.28 -11.96 -26.81
CA ILE A 396 1.50 -12.47 -25.67
C ILE A 396 2.24 -12.18 -24.37
N LYS A 397 3.53 -12.52 -24.28
CA LYS A 397 4.36 -12.27 -23.10
C LYS A 397 4.43 -10.78 -22.73
N ASP A 398 4.71 -9.94 -23.72
CA ASP A 398 4.86 -8.50 -23.49
C ASP A 398 3.55 -7.86 -23.04
N ASN A 399 2.42 -8.26 -23.65
CA ASN A 399 1.10 -7.77 -23.27
C ASN A 399 0.66 -8.29 -21.89
N VAL A 400 0.93 -9.56 -21.54
CA VAL A 400 0.69 -10.08 -20.19
C VAL A 400 1.46 -9.26 -19.15
N THR A 401 2.71 -8.92 -19.43
CA THR A 401 3.53 -8.10 -18.53
C THR A 401 2.93 -6.69 -18.36
N ALA A 402 2.49 -6.08 -19.47
CA ALA A 402 1.87 -4.75 -19.44
C ALA A 402 0.55 -4.75 -18.66
N ILE A 403 -0.32 -5.75 -18.88
CA ILE A 403 -1.59 -5.92 -18.15
C ILE A 403 -1.33 -6.13 -16.65
N SER A 404 -0.36 -6.98 -16.30
CA SER A 404 -0.01 -7.26 -14.90
C SER A 404 0.52 -6.01 -14.17
N SER A 405 1.31 -5.17 -14.86
CA SER A 405 1.77 -3.89 -14.30
C SER A 405 0.61 -2.93 -14.06
N TRP A 406 -0.26 -2.80 -15.06
CA TRP A 406 -1.43 -1.97 -14.98
C TRP A 406 -2.41 -2.41 -13.86
N MET A 407 -2.68 -3.71 -13.75
CA MET A 407 -3.51 -4.25 -12.66
C MET A 407 -2.98 -3.86 -11.28
N ARG A 408 -1.67 -3.92 -11.08
CA ARG A 408 -1.05 -3.53 -9.81
C ARG A 408 -1.28 -2.05 -9.50
N ASP A 409 -1.18 -1.18 -10.50
CA ASP A 409 -1.37 0.25 -10.34
C ASP A 409 -2.84 0.58 -10.00
N TYR A 410 -3.80 -0.13 -10.59
CA TYR A 410 -5.24 0.04 -10.34
C TYR A 410 -5.76 -0.59 -9.04
N ARG A 411 -5.04 -1.50 -8.43
CA ARG A 411 -5.32 -1.96 -7.06
C ARG A 411 -5.11 -0.86 -6.02
N ASN A 412 -4.28 0.12 -6.33
CA ASN A 412 -4.11 1.30 -5.50
C ASN A 412 -5.24 2.28 -5.78
N GLN A 413 -5.83 2.80 -4.71
CA GLN A 413 -7.00 3.70 -4.75
C GLN A 413 -6.66 5.01 -4.02
N PRO A 414 -5.70 5.82 -4.55
CA PRO A 414 -5.22 7.02 -3.86
C PRO A 414 -6.32 8.07 -3.75
N LEU A 415 -6.41 8.71 -2.59
CA LEU A 415 -7.32 9.83 -2.34
C LEU A 415 -6.72 10.74 -1.29
N GLU A 416 -6.77 12.04 -1.53
CA GLU A 416 -6.37 13.08 -0.60
C GLU A 416 -7.60 13.86 -0.15
N ILE A 417 -7.72 14.12 1.16
CA ILE A 417 -8.82 14.88 1.76
C ILE A 417 -8.25 16.10 2.45
N ASP A 418 -8.94 17.24 2.25
CA ASP A 418 -8.71 18.52 2.91
C ASP A 418 -9.65 18.66 4.13
N TYR A 419 -10.96 18.54 3.93
CA TYR A 419 -11.94 18.54 5.00
C TYR A 419 -13.24 17.81 4.62
N ILE A 420 -14.03 17.50 5.65
CA ILE A 420 -15.40 17.02 5.51
C ILE A 420 -16.33 18.11 6.07
N GLU A 421 -17.36 18.48 5.33
CA GLU A 421 -18.43 19.36 5.78
C GLU A 421 -19.74 18.59 5.92
N LEU A 422 -20.41 18.77 7.05
CA LEU A 422 -21.78 18.32 7.27
C LEU A 422 -22.70 19.55 7.27
N SER A 423 -23.69 19.54 6.38
CA SER A 423 -24.56 20.68 6.13
C SER A 423 -26.02 20.29 6.24
N THR A 424 -26.82 21.09 6.94
CA THR A 424 -28.27 20.94 6.98
C THR A 424 -28.92 21.35 5.66
N GLU A 425 -30.20 21.03 5.44
CA GLU A 425 -30.93 21.28 4.19
C GLU A 425 -30.90 22.76 3.76
N ASN A 426 -30.96 23.67 4.72
CA ASN A 426 -31.01 25.12 4.47
C ASN A 426 -29.63 25.79 4.44
N GLN A 427 -28.55 25.01 4.41
CA GLN A 427 -27.18 25.49 4.43
C GLN A 427 -26.39 24.94 3.25
N ASP A 428 -25.68 25.79 2.53
CA ASP A 428 -24.76 25.36 1.47
C ASP A 428 -23.37 25.05 2.02
N PHE A 429 -22.66 24.17 1.32
CA PHE A 429 -21.24 23.93 1.56
C PHE A 429 -20.39 25.16 1.26
N SER A 430 -19.24 25.23 1.86
CA SER A 430 -18.27 26.31 1.60
C SER A 430 -17.89 26.37 0.13
N SER A 431 -17.86 27.58 -0.41
CA SER A 431 -17.54 27.77 -1.83
C SER A 431 -16.05 27.53 -2.13
N ILE A 432 -15.75 26.58 -3.01
CA ILE A 432 -14.40 26.27 -3.50
C ILE A 432 -14.04 26.97 -4.83
N LYS A 433 -14.75 28.06 -5.20
CA LYS A 433 -14.51 28.74 -6.48
C LYS A 433 -13.11 29.34 -6.54
N LYS A 434 -12.40 29.01 -7.62
CA LYS A 434 -11.10 29.63 -7.93
C LYS A 434 -11.23 31.14 -8.05
N ASN A 435 -10.41 31.88 -7.31
CA ASN A 435 -10.31 33.32 -7.40
C ASN A 435 -8.94 33.70 -7.96
N PHE A 436 -8.91 34.21 -9.19
CA PHE A 436 -7.66 34.55 -9.87
C PHE A 436 -6.79 35.55 -9.06
N PHE A 437 -7.40 36.52 -8.42
CA PHE A 437 -6.64 37.52 -7.63
C PHE A 437 -6.07 36.92 -6.35
N LYS A 438 -6.81 36.00 -5.67
CA LYS A 438 -6.30 35.30 -4.51
C LYS A 438 -5.15 34.36 -4.92
N SER A 439 -5.30 33.63 -6.03
CA SER A 439 -4.25 32.77 -6.58
C SER A 439 -2.99 33.57 -6.92
N LEU A 440 -3.14 34.67 -7.64
CA LEU A 440 -2.01 35.53 -8.02
C LEU A 440 -1.31 36.11 -6.78
N TRP A 441 -2.07 36.60 -5.82
CA TRP A 441 -1.52 37.15 -4.58
C TRP A 441 -0.79 36.08 -3.75
N PHE A 442 -1.37 34.88 -3.64
CA PHE A 442 -0.75 33.74 -2.97
C PHE A 442 0.57 33.39 -3.66
N SER A 443 0.60 33.25 -4.99
CA SER A 443 1.80 32.94 -5.77
C SER A 443 2.88 34.01 -5.65
N ILE A 444 2.52 35.28 -5.67
CA ILE A 444 3.47 36.39 -5.48
C ILE A 444 4.07 36.32 -4.08
N ARG A 445 3.26 36.11 -3.05
CA ARG A 445 3.74 36.04 -1.67
C ARG A 445 4.61 34.82 -1.41
N SER A 446 4.22 33.67 -1.94
CA SER A 446 5.03 32.44 -1.90
C SER A 446 6.37 32.61 -2.63
N PHE A 447 6.36 33.26 -3.80
CA PHE A 447 7.59 33.59 -4.54
C PHE A 447 8.52 34.51 -3.74
N TRP A 448 7.99 35.57 -3.11
CA TRP A 448 8.82 36.45 -2.28
C TRP A 448 9.33 35.76 -1.02
N SER A 449 8.53 34.91 -0.36
CA SER A 449 8.99 34.18 0.83
C SER A 449 10.12 33.22 0.48
N SER A 450 10.11 32.60 -0.71
CA SER A 450 11.16 31.67 -1.16
C SER A 450 12.57 32.31 -1.30
N PHE A 451 12.66 33.63 -1.35
CA PHE A 451 13.96 34.35 -1.33
C PHE A 451 14.51 34.57 0.08
N PHE A 452 13.67 34.45 1.09
CA PHE A 452 14.07 34.68 2.49
C PHE A 452 14.12 33.40 3.32
N GLU A 453 13.57 32.32 2.79
CA GLU A 453 13.67 31.00 3.40
C GLU A 453 14.76 30.17 2.69
N ASP A 454 15.76 29.79 3.46
CA ASP A 454 16.77 28.84 3.00
C ASP A 454 16.21 27.42 3.14
N TYR A 455 15.63 26.90 2.07
CA TYR A 455 15.09 25.54 2.00
C TYR A 455 16.15 24.43 2.13
N THR A 456 17.43 24.80 2.20
CA THR A 456 18.54 23.88 2.39
C THR A 456 18.98 23.80 3.85
N GLN A 457 18.66 24.80 4.67
CA GLN A 457 18.93 24.82 6.12
C GLN A 457 17.64 24.53 6.89
N LEU A 458 17.55 23.33 7.41
CA LEU A 458 16.37 22.75 8.05
C LEU A 458 16.43 22.76 9.58
N SER A 459 17.40 23.44 10.17
CA SER A 459 17.51 23.61 11.61
C SER A 459 17.74 25.08 11.96
N GLU A 460 17.09 25.54 13.03
CA GLU A 460 17.42 26.80 13.66
C GLU A 460 18.87 26.77 14.14
N GLU A 461 19.58 27.87 13.91
CA GLU A 461 20.78 28.22 14.70
C GLU A 461 20.35 28.54 16.15
N THR A 462 19.89 27.54 16.88
CA THR A 462 19.98 27.59 18.34
C THR A 462 21.45 27.42 18.64
N GLY A 463 22.09 28.38 19.24
CA GLY A 463 23.53 28.56 19.46
C GLY A 463 24.36 27.37 20.01
N GLY A 464 24.12 26.17 19.50
CA GLY A 464 24.84 24.91 19.69
C GLY A 464 25.35 24.37 18.33
N GLU A 465 26.30 23.44 18.39
CA GLU A 465 26.77 22.72 17.21
C GLU A 465 25.63 21.92 16.60
N VAL A 466 25.28 22.20 15.34
CA VAL A 466 24.24 21.49 14.57
C VAL A 466 24.84 20.22 13.98
N ILE A 467 24.24 19.06 14.22
CA ILE A 467 24.67 17.79 13.63
C ILE A 467 24.24 17.75 12.15
N ASN A 468 25.23 17.71 11.27
CA ASN A 468 25.02 17.57 9.82
C ASN A 468 24.83 16.10 9.44
N VAL A 469 23.64 15.74 8.99
CA VAL A 469 23.31 14.40 8.51
C VAL A 469 23.20 14.42 6.98
N TRP A 470 24.05 13.65 6.32
CA TRP A 470 23.97 13.47 4.87
C TRP A 470 23.22 12.19 4.52
N VAL A 471 22.30 12.29 3.58
CA VAL A 471 21.45 11.18 3.12
C VAL A 471 21.77 10.91 1.65
N ASN A 472 22.22 9.69 1.36
CA ASN A 472 22.55 9.24 0.00
C ASN A 472 21.40 8.41 -0.58
N LEU A 473 20.28 9.06 -0.89
CA LEU A 473 19.07 8.46 -1.42
C LEU A 473 18.47 9.31 -2.55
N GLY A 474 17.35 8.87 -3.11
CA GLY A 474 16.52 9.73 -3.96
C GLY A 474 15.85 10.85 -3.14
N ARG A 475 15.43 11.93 -3.84
CA ARG A 475 14.86 13.12 -3.20
C ARG A 475 13.66 12.80 -2.31
N ASP A 476 12.75 11.96 -2.81
CA ASP A 476 11.52 11.60 -2.08
C ASP A 476 11.84 10.79 -0.82
N GLN A 477 12.80 9.88 -0.91
CA GLN A 477 13.26 9.09 0.24
C GLN A 477 13.98 9.96 1.28
N ALA A 478 14.82 10.90 0.85
CA ALA A 478 15.48 11.87 1.75
C ALA A 478 14.45 12.74 2.48
N GLN A 479 13.36 13.11 1.81
CA GLN A 479 12.25 13.84 2.43
C GLN A 479 11.56 13.02 3.53
N VAL A 480 11.41 11.71 3.35
CA VAL A 480 10.89 10.81 4.39
C VAL A 480 11.83 10.77 5.60
N VAL A 481 13.15 10.62 5.38
CA VAL A 481 14.13 10.65 6.47
C VAL A 481 14.06 11.95 7.24
N LYS A 482 14.04 13.09 6.55
CA LYS A 482 13.87 14.41 7.15
C LYS A 482 12.62 14.47 8.01
N SER A 483 11.51 14.05 7.46
CA SER A 483 10.22 14.01 8.14
C SER A 483 10.24 13.15 9.42
N LEU A 484 10.93 12.00 9.41
CA LEU A 484 11.12 11.17 10.59
C LEU A 484 12.02 11.86 11.64
N VAL A 485 13.07 12.54 11.21
CA VAL A 485 13.91 13.31 12.13
C VAL A 485 13.09 14.41 12.82
N GLU A 486 12.28 15.15 12.07
CA GLU A 486 11.44 16.23 12.61
C GLU A 486 10.34 15.73 13.54
N SER A 487 9.64 14.65 13.14
CA SER A 487 8.47 14.16 13.86
C SER A 487 8.78 13.25 15.05
N ASP A 488 9.93 12.60 15.07
CA ASP A 488 10.29 11.66 16.15
C ASP A 488 11.58 12.10 16.86
N PHE A 489 12.72 12.14 16.17
CA PHE A 489 14.02 12.38 16.82
C PHE A 489 14.10 13.75 17.48
N SER A 490 13.81 14.83 16.75
CA SER A 490 13.90 16.20 17.28
C SER A 490 12.92 16.46 18.42
N GLN A 491 11.85 15.70 18.51
CA GLN A 491 10.91 15.80 19.61
C GLN A 491 11.36 15.06 20.87
N ARG A 492 12.05 13.91 20.68
CA ARG A 492 12.63 13.17 21.82
C ARG A 492 13.91 13.82 22.35
N TYR A 493 14.64 14.49 21.48
CA TYR A 493 15.94 15.10 21.77
C TYR A 493 15.98 16.56 21.29
N PRO A 494 15.16 17.46 21.90
CA PRO A 494 15.04 18.85 21.45
C PRO A 494 16.33 19.66 21.58
N ASP A 495 17.25 19.23 22.46
CA ASP A 495 18.55 19.87 22.68
C ASP A 495 19.61 19.47 21.63
N ILE A 496 19.31 18.57 20.70
CA ILE A 496 20.20 18.09 19.65
C ILE A 496 19.67 18.57 18.28
N PRO A 497 20.12 19.74 17.81
CA PRO A 497 19.70 20.25 16.50
C PRO A 497 20.34 19.42 15.37
N ILE A 498 19.51 19.00 14.40
CA ILE A 498 19.93 18.20 13.26
C ILE A 498 19.59 18.92 11.95
N SER A 499 20.56 18.94 11.02
CA SER A 499 20.37 19.35 9.63
C SER A 499 20.47 18.14 8.71
N VAL A 500 19.37 17.79 8.04
CA VAL A 500 19.33 16.69 7.05
C VAL A 500 19.56 17.24 5.66
N ASN A 501 20.60 16.77 4.99
CA ASN A 501 21.00 17.22 3.67
C ASN A 501 21.02 16.06 2.68
N LEU A 502 20.40 16.26 1.53
CA LEU A 502 20.48 15.31 0.41
C LEU A 502 21.81 15.52 -0.32
N VAL A 503 22.73 14.57 -0.19
CA VAL A 503 24.03 14.60 -0.87
C VAL A 503 24.26 13.25 -1.54
N VAL A 504 24.29 13.26 -2.87
CA VAL A 504 24.55 12.06 -3.68
C VAL A 504 26.00 12.04 -4.10
N GLY A 505 26.79 11.16 -3.48
CA GLY A 505 28.23 11.02 -3.75
C GLY A 505 29.09 12.07 -3.04
N GLY A 506 30.40 11.98 -3.25
CA GLY A 506 31.37 12.97 -2.75
C GLY A 506 31.64 12.95 -1.24
N VAL A 507 31.11 11.98 -0.48
CA VAL A 507 31.32 11.90 0.97
C VAL A 507 32.79 11.72 1.33
N VAL A 508 33.51 10.87 0.59
CA VAL A 508 34.95 10.60 0.84
C VAL A 508 35.77 11.86 0.64
N GLU A 509 35.55 12.55 -0.47
CA GLU A 509 36.26 13.77 -0.84
C GLU A 509 35.97 14.91 0.13
N ALA A 510 34.73 15.06 0.56
CA ALA A 510 34.33 16.05 1.52
C ALA A 510 34.92 15.77 2.91
N THR A 511 34.91 14.52 3.37
CA THR A 511 35.50 14.10 4.65
C THR A 511 37.01 14.31 4.64
N LEU A 512 37.72 14.00 3.55
CA LEU A 512 39.13 14.26 3.39
C LEU A 512 39.46 15.75 3.35
N ALA A 513 38.52 16.60 2.97
CA ALA A 513 38.66 18.05 2.94
C ALA A 513 38.19 18.73 4.25
N ASP A 514 37.89 17.96 5.30
CA ASP A 514 37.34 18.43 6.59
C ASP A 514 36.01 19.20 6.42
N LYS A 515 35.19 18.76 5.45
CA LYS A 515 33.85 19.29 5.13
C LYS A 515 32.82 18.20 5.03
N GLY A 516 33.11 17.01 5.55
CA GLY A 516 32.20 15.88 5.60
C GLY A 516 31.04 16.09 6.57
N PRO A 517 30.05 15.20 6.55
CA PRO A 517 28.96 15.21 7.54
C PRO A 517 29.43 14.66 8.89
N ASP A 518 28.70 15.00 9.95
CA ASP A 518 28.86 14.34 11.24
C ASP A 518 28.27 12.92 11.21
N VAL A 519 27.20 12.73 10.47
CA VAL A 519 26.54 11.42 10.25
C VAL A 519 26.23 11.25 8.78
N ALA A 520 26.59 10.11 8.21
CA ALA A 520 26.22 9.72 6.85
C ALA A 520 25.25 8.53 6.89
N LEU A 521 24.08 8.68 6.31
CA LEU A 521 23.06 7.64 6.20
C LEU A 521 23.06 7.00 4.79
N PHE A 522 22.78 5.69 4.74
CA PHE A 522 22.69 4.92 3.50
C PHE A 522 23.98 4.85 2.69
N LEU A 523 25.11 4.88 3.39
CA LEU A 523 26.42 4.59 2.84
C LEU A 523 26.73 3.11 3.08
N GLY A 524 26.66 2.31 2.01
CA GLY A 524 26.93 0.89 2.05
C GLY A 524 28.20 0.48 1.30
N GLY A 525 28.33 -0.83 1.08
CA GLY A 525 29.42 -1.42 0.34
C GLY A 525 30.77 -1.28 1.05
N GLU A 526 31.77 -0.82 0.33
CA GLU A 526 33.16 -0.66 0.83
C GLU A 526 33.42 0.61 1.62
N PHE A 527 32.49 1.59 1.60
CA PHE A 527 32.73 2.91 2.17
C PHE A 527 33.04 2.90 3.68
N PRO A 528 32.26 2.20 4.54
CA PRO A 528 32.53 2.21 5.97
C PRO A 528 33.91 1.69 6.32
N VAL A 529 34.31 0.55 5.76
CA VAL A 529 35.62 -0.06 6.03
C VAL A 529 36.76 0.78 5.44
N ASN A 530 36.57 1.33 4.24
CA ASN A 530 37.57 2.18 3.58
C ASN A 530 37.83 3.46 4.38
N LEU A 531 36.79 4.11 4.89
CA LEU A 531 36.92 5.31 5.73
C LEU A 531 37.49 4.97 7.12
N ALA A 532 37.09 3.83 7.70
CA ALA A 532 37.63 3.32 8.96
C ALA A 532 39.14 3.05 8.86
N ALA A 533 39.59 2.38 7.80
CA ALA A 533 41.00 2.11 7.55
C ALA A 533 41.85 3.39 7.41
N ARG A 534 41.23 4.51 7.08
CA ARG A 534 41.87 5.82 7.02
C ARG A 534 41.75 6.62 8.30
N GLY A 535 41.10 6.07 9.34
CA GLY A 535 40.88 6.75 10.60
C GLY A 535 39.89 7.92 10.56
N LEU A 536 38.96 7.88 9.60
CA LEU A 536 37.99 8.96 9.35
C LEU A 536 36.60 8.69 9.96
N LEU A 537 36.40 7.50 10.56
CA LEU A 537 35.16 7.14 11.22
C LEU A 537 35.37 6.88 12.71
N VAL A 538 34.35 7.12 13.47
CA VAL A 538 34.29 6.80 14.90
C VAL A 538 33.94 5.33 15.06
N ASP A 539 34.63 4.62 15.92
CA ASP A 539 34.34 3.26 16.32
C ASP A 539 33.12 3.25 17.26
N PHE A 540 32.02 2.65 16.81
CA PHE A 540 30.78 2.57 17.60
C PHE A 540 30.90 1.65 18.81
N SER A 541 31.83 0.70 18.83
CA SER A 541 32.04 -0.20 19.97
C SER A 541 32.47 0.52 21.27
N GLN A 542 32.92 1.76 21.17
CA GLN A 542 33.29 2.60 22.34
C GLN A 542 32.09 3.22 23.08
N PHE A 543 30.90 3.22 22.47
CA PHE A 543 29.69 3.76 23.09
C PHE A 543 29.07 2.74 24.06
N SER A 544 28.63 3.23 25.21
CA SER A 544 28.10 2.37 26.29
C SER A 544 26.84 1.59 25.96
N ASP A 545 26.07 2.04 25.00
CA ASP A 545 24.83 1.44 24.52
C ASP A 545 25.01 0.59 23.23
N TYR A 546 26.24 0.48 22.74
CA TYR A 546 26.53 -0.25 21.50
C TYR A 546 25.99 -1.69 21.50
N GLU A 547 26.24 -2.46 22.57
CA GLU A 547 25.79 -3.85 22.67
C GLU A 547 24.25 -3.96 22.71
N GLU A 548 23.56 -3.01 23.34
CA GLU A 548 22.10 -2.95 23.31
C GLU A 548 21.61 -2.70 21.88
N VAL A 549 22.19 -1.72 21.19
CA VAL A 549 21.84 -1.41 19.80
C VAL A 549 22.16 -2.59 18.88
N LYS A 550 23.33 -3.21 19.01
CA LYS A 550 23.75 -4.39 18.23
C LYS A 550 22.77 -5.56 18.42
N SER A 551 22.23 -5.75 19.61
CA SER A 551 21.29 -6.84 19.91
C SER A 551 19.95 -6.74 19.16
N ARG A 552 19.63 -5.60 18.56
CA ARG A 552 18.43 -5.40 17.73
C ARG A 552 18.55 -6.02 16.32
N PHE A 553 19.75 -6.41 15.93
CA PHE A 553 20.08 -6.96 14.62
C PHE A 553 20.42 -8.44 14.72
N HIS A 554 20.41 -9.14 13.58
CA HIS A 554 20.95 -10.49 13.52
C HIS A 554 22.45 -10.50 13.83
N GLU A 555 22.96 -11.58 14.39
CA GLU A 555 24.34 -11.73 14.89
C GLU A 555 25.40 -11.30 13.86
N ASN A 556 25.19 -11.59 12.58
CA ASN A 556 26.13 -11.27 11.51
C ASN A 556 25.83 -9.96 10.76
N ALA A 557 24.91 -9.14 11.24
CA ALA A 557 24.48 -7.95 10.51
C ALA A 557 25.56 -6.87 10.42
N THR A 558 26.45 -6.79 11.40
CA THR A 558 27.52 -5.79 11.49
C THR A 558 28.83 -6.19 10.81
N VAL A 559 28.98 -7.45 10.37
CA VAL A 559 30.25 -7.99 9.81
C VAL A 559 30.83 -7.12 8.69
N ASN A 560 29.99 -6.55 7.83
CA ASN A 560 30.44 -5.69 6.73
C ASN A 560 30.95 -4.32 7.19
N TYR A 561 30.78 -3.98 8.46
CA TYR A 561 31.19 -2.70 9.06
C TYR A 561 32.30 -2.86 10.09
N GLU A 562 32.77 -4.09 10.30
CA GLU A 562 33.81 -4.42 11.28
C GLU A 562 35.20 -4.34 10.62
N TYR A 563 36.12 -3.67 11.27
CA TYR A 563 37.50 -3.53 10.84
C TYR A 563 38.43 -3.39 12.08
N ASP A 564 39.52 -4.14 12.09
CA ASP A 564 40.55 -4.11 13.15
C ASP A 564 40.00 -4.14 14.59
N GLY A 565 38.96 -4.92 14.81
CA GLY A 565 38.32 -5.13 16.12
C GLY A 565 37.29 -4.08 16.52
N GLY A 566 37.07 -3.05 15.70
CA GLY A 566 36.04 -2.02 15.90
C GLY A 566 34.87 -2.19 14.94
N CYS A 567 33.74 -1.51 15.20
CA CYS A 567 32.58 -1.43 14.34
C CYS A 567 32.30 0.02 13.91
N TYR A 568 32.29 0.27 12.62
CA TYR A 568 32.27 1.63 12.05
C TYR A 568 30.98 1.96 11.27
N GLY A 569 29.96 1.16 11.46
CA GLY A 569 28.64 1.39 10.86
C GLY A 569 27.59 0.48 11.47
N ILE A 570 26.33 0.90 11.35
CA ILE A 570 25.17 0.14 11.79
C ILE A 570 24.26 -0.08 10.57
N PRO A 571 23.80 -1.31 10.30
CA PRO A 571 22.98 -1.59 9.13
C PRO A 571 21.60 -0.93 9.23
N VAL A 572 21.18 -0.29 8.15
CA VAL A 572 19.80 0.21 8.00
C VAL A 572 18.88 -0.90 7.45
N ASN A 573 19.43 -1.74 6.58
CA ASN A 573 18.75 -2.90 6.00
C ASN A 573 19.71 -4.07 5.86
N GLN A 574 19.13 -5.25 5.70
CA GLN A 574 19.86 -6.47 5.36
C GLN A 574 19.25 -7.09 4.13
N MET A 575 20.08 -7.50 3.19
CA MET A 575 19.68 -8.19 1.98
C MET A 575 20.35 -9.56 1.92
N TRP A 576 19.61 -10.56 1.52
CA TRP A 576 20.12 -11.92 1.31
C TRP A 576 19.45 -12.56 0.10
N PRO A 577 20.14 -13.44 -0.63
CA PRO A 577 19.55 -14.21 -1.70
C PRO A 577 18.52 -15.19 -1.16
N MET A 578 17.33 -15.22 -1.79
CA MET A 578 16.28 -16.20 -1.53
C MET A 578 15.87 -16.90 -2.81
N MET A 579 15.52 -18.16 -2.72
CA MET A 579 14.98 -18.91 -3.82
C MET A 579 13.46 -18.80 -3.87
N PHE A 580 12.94 -18.27 -4.98
CA PHE A 580 11.52 -18.30 -5.31
C PHE A 580 11.27 -19.35 -6.37
N TYR A 581 10.21 -20.12 -6.24
CA TYR A 581 9.87 -21.18 -7.18
C TYR A 581 8.35 -21.28 -7.38
N ARG A 582 7.96 -21.76 -8.57
CA ARG A 582 6.58 -22.06 -8.92
C ARG A 582 6.27 -23.48 -8.48
N LYS A 583 5.51 -23.62 -7.40
CA LYS A 583 5.13 -24.91 -6.81
C LYS A 583 4.32 -25.78 -7.78
N ASP A 584 3.37 -25.15 -8.49
CA ASP A 584 2.55 -25.79 -9.52
C ASP A 584 3.39 -26.33 -10.69
N VAL A 585 4.35 -25.54 -11.18
CA VAL A 585 5.25 -25.94 -12.26
C VAL A 585 6.14 -27.12 -11.85
N LEU A 586 6.72 -27.10 -10.68
CA LEU A 586 7.51 -28.23 -10.18
C LEU A 586 6.65 -29.50 -10.06
N SER A 587 5.42 -29.37 -9.56
CA SER A 587 4.48 -30.49 -9.45
C SER A 587 4.12 -31.10 -10.81
N GLU A 588 3.88 -30.28 -11.84
CA GLU A 588 3.63 -30.75 -13.22
C GLU A 588 4.82 -31.55 -13.80
N LEU A 589 6.04 -31.17 -13.41
CA LEU A 589 7.25 -31.87 -13.82
C LEU A 589 7.54 -33.12 -12.97
N GLY A 590 6.65 -33.45 -12.03
CA GLY A 590 6.85 -34.58 -11.10
C GLY A 590 7.86 -34.30 -9.99
N ILE A 591 8.19 -33.02 -9.75
CA ILE A 591 9.11 -32.57 -8.71
C ILE A 591 8.29 -32.15 -7.50
N ASN A 592 8.32 -32.96 -6.43
CA ASN A 592 7.43 -32.77 -5.28
C ASN A 592 7.93 -31.78 -4.23
N SER A 593 9.23 -31.45 -4.26
CA SER A 593 9.85 -30.50 -3.32
C SER A 593 10.89 -29.64 -4.02
N PRO A 594 11.11 -28.40 -3.53
CA PRO A 594 12.23 -27.59 -3.99
C PRO A 594 13.56 -28.23 -3.59
N PRO A 595 14.67 -27.92 -4.29
CA PRO A 595 15.98 -28.44 -3.93
C PRO A 595 16.47 -27.82 -2.62
N GLU A 596 17.05 -28.65 -1.76
CA GLU A 596 17.69 -28.19 -0.51
C GLU A 596 19.21 -27.98 -0.69
N THR A 597 19.77 -28.56 -1.74
CA THR A 597 21.20 -28.48 -2.05
C THR A 597 21.46 -28.04 -3.48
N TRP A 598 22.65 -27.51 -3.73
CA TRP A 598 23.10 -27.18 -5.10
C TRP A 598 23.18 -28.41 -6.00
N GLN A 599 23.50 -29.56 -5.47
CA GLN A 599 23.55 -30.81 -6.25
C GLN A 599 22.14 -31.20 -6.70
N GLU A 600 21.16 -31.16 -5.81
CA GLU A 600 19.75 -31.41 -6.17
C GLU A 600 19.26 -30.44 -7.23
N LEU A 601 19.61 -29.14 -7.10
CA LEU A 601 19.28 -28.14 -8.12
C LEU A 601 19.89 -28.50 -9.48
N ILE A 602 21.16 -28.88 -9.51
CA ILE A 602 21.85 -29.31 -10.74
C ILE A 602 21.18 -30.55 -11.34
N ASP A 603 20.81 -31.52 -10.51
CA ASP A 603 20.15 -32.74 -10.94
C ASP A 603 18.74 -32.50 -11.51
N MET A 604 18.05 -31.40 -11.08
CA MET A 604 16.77 -30.97 -11.63
C MET A 604 16.90 -30.24 -12.98
N LEU A 605 18.05 -29.63 -13.27
CA LEU A 605 18.25 -28.83 -14.49
C LEU A 605 17.88 -29.56 -15.79
N PRO A 606 18.22 -30.85 -16.01
CA PRO A 606 17.84 -31.54 -17.23
C PRO A 606 16.33 -31.64 -17.44
N ALA A 607 15.55 -31.81 -16.35
CA ALA A 607 14.09 -31.84 -16.42
C ALA A 607 13.50 -30.44 -16.75
N LEU A 608 14.03 -29.40 -16.11
CA LEU A 608 13.64 -28.01 -16.37
C LEU A 608 13.99 -27.60 -17.81
N GLN A 609 15.23 -27.82 -18.24
CA GLN A 609 15.72 -27.40 -19.56
C GLN A 609 15.03 -28.13 -20.71
N ARG A 610 14.66 -29.40 -20.52
CA ARG A 610 13.90 -30.18 -21.51
C ARG A 610 12.52 -29.54 -21.77
N ASN A 611 11.98 -28.82 -20.79
CA ASN A 611 10.73 -28.11 -20.87
C ASN A 611 10.92 -26.58 -21.06
N TYR A 612 12.09 -26.16 -21.55
CA TYR A 612 12.47 -24.76 -21.79
C TYR A 612 12.36 -23.86 -20.55
N MET A 613 12.52 -24.44 -19.38
CA MET A 613 12.57 -23.74 -18.10
C MET A 613 14.01 -23.67 -17.61
N GLY A 614 14.28 -22.76 -16.70
CA GLY A 614 15.62 -22.57 -16.15
C GLY A 614 15.61 -22.08 -14.73
N VAL A 615 16.80 -21.98 -14.17
CA VAL A 615 17.06 -21.37 -12.89
C VAL A 615 17.68 -19.98 -13.14
N GLY A 616 17.02 -18.94 -12.63
CA GLY A 616 17.55 -17.57 -12.66
C GLY A 616 18.50 -17.35 -11.49
N LEU A 617 19.81 -17.48 -11.74
CA LEU A 617 20.82 -16.92 -10.83
C LEU A 617 21.12 -15.50 -11.28
N VAL A 618 21.01 -14.55 -10.35
CA VAL A 618 21.40 -13.17 -10.63
C VAL A 618 22.93 -13.12 -10.69
N LEU A 619 23.45 -13.21 -11.90
CA LEU A 619 24.89 -13.03 -12.17
C LEU A 619 25.08 -11.61 -12.73
N PRO A 620 26.00 -10.84 -12.14
CA PRO A 620 26.28 -9.50 -12.61
C PRO A 620 26.89 -9.49 -14.01
N PRO A 621 26.53 -8.56 -14.88
CA PRO A 621 27.27 -8.35 -16.11
C PRO A 621 28.70 -7.86 -15.81
N ALA A 622 29.65 -8.27 -16.66
CA ALA A 622 31.08 -8.05 -16.46
C ALA A 622 31.54 -6.58 -16.32
N ASN A 623 30.66 -5.62 -16.57
CA ASN A 623 30.98 -4.20 -16.64
C ASN A 623 30.47 -3.36 -15.47
N ILE A 624 29.95 -3.95 -14.43
CA ILE A 624 29.42 -3.21 -13.28
C ILE A 624 30.49 -3.10 -12.20
N SER A 625 30.59 -1.90 -11.59
CA SER A 625 31.54 -1.64 -10.51
C SER A 625 31.40 -2.62 -9.36
N PRO A 626 32.51 -3.12 -8.79
CA PRO A 626 32.48 -4.00 -7.61
C PRO A 626 31.76 -3.41 -6.39
N ALA A 627 31.58 -2.09 -6.37
CA ALA A 627 30.87 -1.36 -5.31
C ALA A 627 29.33 -1.51 -5.34
N THR A 628 28.76 -2.04 -6.40
CA THR A 628 27.33 -2.30 -6.52
C THR A 628 27.06 -3.79 -6.36
N GLU A 629 26.11 -4.17 -5.56
CA GLU A 629 25.33 -5.42 -5.30
C GLU A 629 25.78 -6.77 -5.95
N LEU A 630 26.93 -6.80 -6.59
CA LEU A 630 27.39 -7.82 -7.52
C LEU A 630 28.06 -9.03 -6.90
N GLY A 631 28.57 -8.82 -5.72
CA GLY A 631 29.26 -9.83 -4.98
C GLY A 631 28.34 -10.90 -4.43
N HIS A 632 27.02 -10.61 -4.34
CA HIS A 632 26.12 -11.43 -3.53
C HIS A 632 26.04 -12.87 -3.99
N THR A 633 25.81 -13.16 -5.27
CA THR A 633 25.69 -14.55 -5.74
C THR A 633 27.03 -15.27 -5.67
N PHE A 634 28.11 -14.64 -6.11
CA PHE A 634 29.44 -15.22 -6.06
C PHE A 634 29.94 -15.39 -4.62
N ALA A 635 29.76 -14.34 -3.79
CA ALA A 635 30.09 -14.38 -2.37
C ALA A 635 29.29 -15.46 -1.63
N MET A 636 28.00 -15.58 -1.91
CA MET A 636 27.15 -16.63 -1.36
C MET A 636 27.71 -18.02 -1.67
N LEU A 637 28.05 -18.29 -2.93
CA LEU A 637 28.60 -19.58 -3.34
C LEU A 637 29.95 -19.87 -2.69
N MET A 638 30.83 -18.88 -2.59
CA MET A 638 32.13 -18.98 -1.93
C MET A 638 31.96 -19.26 -0.44
N LEU A 639 31.19 -18.45 0.27
CA LEU A 639 30.99 -18.57 1.71
C LEU A 639 30.31 -19.91 2.08
N GLN A 640 29.35 -20.37 1.30
CA GLN A 640 28.73 -21.68 1.48
C GLN A 640 29.71 -22.84 1.30
N LYS A 641 30.81 -22.62 0.57
CA LYS A 641 31.92 -23.57 0.44
C LYS A 641 33.02 -23.38 1.50
N GLY A 642 32.85 -22.44 2.42
CA GLY A 642 33.85 -22.13 3.44
C GLY A 642 35.10 -21.43 2.89
N VAL A 643 34.97 -20.75 1.75
CA VAL A 643 36.09 -20.05 1.10
C VAL A 643 35.92 -18.56 1.34
N ASN A 644 36.97 -17.86 1.75
CA ASN A 644 37.03 -16.42 1.94
C ASN A 644 37.72 -15.76 0.73
N TYR A 645 37.42 -14.48 0.49
CA TYR A 645 38.05 -13.67 -0.57
C TYR A 645 39.54 -13.48 -0.36
N TYR A 646 39.96 -13.38 0.91
CA TYR A 646 41.35 -13.21 1.30
C TYR A 646 41.74 -14.25 2.32
N ASN A 647 43.00 -14.67 2.25
CA ASN A 647 43.59 -15.49 3.31
C ASN A 647 43.87 -14.55 4.49
N PRO A 648 43.42 -14.85 5.71
CA PRO A 648 43.67 -14.01 6.88
C PRO A 648 45.14 -14.02 7.35
N GLU A 649 46.06 -14.74 6.68
CA GLU A 649 47.49 -14.77 6.98
C GLU A 649 48.28 -13.68 6.26
#